data_c253d053860e1e298cf0517e5ea4c8f1
#
_entry.id   c253d053860e1e298cf0517e5ea4c8f1
#
_cell.length_a   1.000
_cell.length_b   1.000
_cell.length_c   1.000
_cell.angle_alpha   90.00
_cell.angle_beta   90.00
_cell.angle_gamma   90.00
#
_symmetry.space_group_name_H-M   'P 1'
#
loop_
_entity.id
_entity.type
_entity.pdbx_description
1 polymer ?
#
loop_
_entity_poly.entity_id
_entity_poly.type
_entity_poly.pdbx_seq_one_letter_code
_entity_poly.pdbx_strand_id
1 'polypeptide(L)'
;MISVACCVMLLLLSACKSNTPVTRGMKAMTTKYNIFFNGNEAYKEGVAAMEEANDDQYSQRLKLHPVYRLVGQQEPSANAQFDRAIEKCKIAVQRRSITNKPRRKARNTPAQKLFMQRGEYNPYMHNVWMLNGKALFYKGDFTGAVATFDYVARNFNWKQYSVIESHIWAARVYAVQGFSFDAETELGMVIPAKNYKSQADLNKLPAYKDLPRDLRQAFSLAQAEILLSRPETATQAVEYLRAGRKAFPSAAQRLRTDYLIAQLLEERGDHEQAYKFYGKLGHSGRDYQLQFNAKMARIGVMTQDNGKLSQAERRLNNMRHQYRNEEYLDQIYHALGNIAILQGDTLKAIHQLETALEKSTRNGLDKAVAALRLGEVAFAQADYLRAQKAYSTAMSIIDKNFKGYAEISKLSAVLDELQSHAETVQLQDSLLQLAELPKKELDKVIERIIDELKKAEKEAEDKERLAEYENERQGQVDPLASNQPTQPVVGPKDDSWYFYNKTQLAEGKREFQRLWGNRKNEDNWRRMNKTETVLFDESAEEDEEASPAVQDSLQTLDQRMAAELDSLGVSKPADAVQQVTSNDPHEPAYYMAQIPFSDAQKEVAHGLIEEGLYNMGVIINEKLENFPLSIRTFNDLERRYPESEHRLDMYYAIYLMYMRMSEMAARQGNITAQNHHKANAETWRKKLIATFPESNYGVALKDPNYVQTLREMTSQQDSLYKQTYNAYLSHHTDTVHANYEFVAEKWPLCDLMPKFLFLHALSFVQDADSEGFKATLEKLTTEYPESDVSPLASLMLKDAREGRQLQLGSTMKSMAWSTSLRGIDENGEVVDSTMVFSDAEDVPHLLLLAFKTDSLEMGRNNLLFEIAKFNFENYLVKDFDLEFIDTGNGLTVLVISGFSDLYELEDYHDRMDASPTLLLPETITQIDISDDNFRLLLRGRTFEEYFEWIEGLE
;
A
#
# COMPACT_ATOMS: atom_id res chain seq x y z
N MET A 1 -63.52 40.61 3.84
CA MET A 1 -62.83 39.39 3.37
C MET A 1 -61.28 39.45 3.46
N ILE A 2 -60.64 40.54 3.14
CA ILE A 2 -59.15 40.67 3.19
C ILE A 2 -58.64 40.56 4.65
N SER A 3 -59.32 41.18 5.64
CA SER A 3 -59.01 41.12 7.05
C SER A 3 -59.09 39.69 7.63
N VAL A 4 -60.04 38.89 7.22
CA VAL A 4 -60.21 37.52 7.64
C VAL A 4 -59.10 36.62 6.97
N ALA A 5 -58.78 36.91 5.69
CA ALA A 5 -57.69 36.23 5.01
C ALA A 5 -56.33 36.56 5.65
N CYS A 6 -56.07 37.81 6.07
CA CYS A 6 -54.88 38.21 6.81
C CYS A 6 -54.82 37.58 8.20
N CYS A 7 -55.94 37.52 8.94
CA CYS A 7 -56.01 36.85 10.22
C CYS A 7 -55.77 35.32 10.08
N VAL A 8 -56.30 34.70 9.05
CA VAL A 8 -56.07 33.26 8.74
C VAL A 8 -54.60 33.04 8.35
N MET A 9 -54.02 33.96 7.56
CA MET A 9 -52.62 33.90 7.18
C MET A 9 -51.67 34.12 8.37
N LEU A 10 -52.00 35.06 9.28
CA LEU A 10 -51.27 35.30 10.53
C LEU A 10 -51.43 34.12 11.52
N LEU A 11 -52.61 33.49 11.59
CA LEU A 11 -52.83 32.29 12.38
C LEU A 11 -52.08 31.07 11.77
N LEU A 12 -51.93 31.01 10.47
CA LEU A 12 -51.12 29.99 9.78
C LEU A 12 -49.64 30.22 10.03
N LEU A 13 -49.16 31.48 10.11
CA LEU A 13 -47.75 31.79 10.39
C LEU A 13 -47.39 31.55 11.88
N SER A 14 -48.31 31.79 12.79
CA SER A 14 -48.11 31.47 14.23
C SER A 14 -48.23 29.96 14.53
N ALA A 15 -48.89 29.18 13.68
CA ALA A 15 -49.02 27.74 13.82
C ALA A 15 -47.71 26.98 13.52
N CYS A 16 -46.74 27.59 12.81
CA CYS A 16 -45.49 26.94 12.41
C CYS A 16 -44.57 26.56 13.58
N LYS A 17 -44.67 27.22 14.74
CA LYS A 17 -43.87 26.91 15.94
C LYS A 17 -44.56 26.02 16.97
N SER A 18 -45.83 25.69 16.79
CA SER A 18 -46.61 24.88 17.76
C SER A 18 -46.54 23.37 17.43
N ASN A 19 -46.27 22.52 18.44
CA ASN A 19 -46.31 21.07 18.30
C ASN A 19 -47.77 20.54 18.39
N THR A 20 -48.53 20.68 17.30
CA THR A 20 -49.91 20.15 17.17
C THR A 20 -49.93 18.93 16.24
N PRO A 21 -50.97 18.06 16.28
CA PRO A 21 -51.10 16.94 15.35
C PRO A 21 -51.10 17.39 13.89
N VAL A 22 -51.69 18.53 13.55
CA VAL A 22 -51.71 19.10 12.20
C VAL A 22 -50.33 19.54 11.77
N THR A 23 -49.62 20.26 12.64
CA THR A 23 -48.26 20.73 12.36
C THR A 23 -47.32 19.52 12.12
N ARG A 24 -47.40 18.48 12.94
CA ARG A 24 -46.64 17.24 12.75
C ARG A 24 -46.94 16.55 11.41
N GLY A 25 -48.24 16.45 11.06
CA GLY A 25 -48.67 15.86 9.77
C GLY A 25 -48.18 16.68 8.58
N MET A 26 -48.31 18.00 8.60
CA MET A 26 -47.84 18.88 7.52
C MET A 26 -46.31 18.83 7.39
N LYS A 27 -45.57 18.93 8.51
CA LYS A 27 -44.10 18.82 8.45
C LYS A 27 -43.65 17.42 7.96
N ALA A 28 -44.29 16.34 8.42
CA ALA A 28 -44.01 15.00 7.96
C ALA A 28 -44.23 14.84 6.44
N MET A 29 -45.36 15.35 5.94
CA MET A 29 -45.72 15.29 4.51
C MET A 29 -44.69 16.06 3.66
N THR A 30 -44.37 17.33 4.05
CA THR A 30 -43.38 18.13 3.32
C THR A 30 -41.97 17.58 3.42
N THR A 31 -41.60 16.98 4.56
CA THR A 31 -40.32 16.23 4.69
C THR A 31 -40.27 15.07 3.72
N LYS A 32 -41.32 14.24 3.71
CA LYS A 32 -41.34 13.00 2.89
C LYS A 32 -41.33 13.28 1.39
N TYR A 33 -42.29 14.11 0.92
CA TYR A 33 -42.54 14.26 -0.51
C TYR A 33 -41.74 15.36 -1.21
N ASN A 34 -40.98 16.17 -0.47
CA ASN A 34 -40.12 17.20 -1.03
C ASN A 34 -38.66 16.96 -0.67
N ILE A 35 -38.27 17.25 0.59
CA ILE A 35 -36.85 17.29 0.96
C ILE A 35 -36.23 15.87 0.92
N PHE A 36 -36.86 14.91 1.60
CA PHE A 36 -36.41 13.52 1.63
C PHE A 36 -36.41 12.89 0.24
N PHE A 37 -37.50 13.12 -0.56
CA PHE A 37 -37.58 12.59 -1.92
C PHE A 37 -36.38 13.03 -2.75
N ASN A 38 -36.08 14.32 -2.80
CA ASN A 38 -34.96 14.88 -3.56
C ASN A 38 -33.59 14.39 -3.03
N GLY A 39 -33.44 14.29 -1.71
CA GLY A 39 -32.22 13.71 -1.11
C GLY A 39 -32.04 12.24 -1.44
N ASN A 40 -33.12 11.46 -1.42
CA ASN A 40 -33.10 10.04 -1.74
C ASN A 40 -32.83 9.76 -3.25
N GLU A 41 -33.33 10.64 -4.14
CA GLU A 41 -32.98 10.52 -5.56
C GLU A 41 -31.50 10.86 -5.79
N ALA A 42 -30.96 11.93 -5.18
CA ALA A 42 -29.54 12.24 -5.22
C ALA A 42 -28.68 11.07 -4.66
N TYR A 43 -29.08 10.48 -3.54
CA TYR A 43 -28.43 9.29 -2.99
C TYR A 43 -28.41 8.13 -3.97
N LYS A 44 -29.54 7.82 -4.64
CA LYS A 44 -29.62 6.74 -5.64
C LYS A 44 -28.73 7.03 -6.86
N GLU A 45 -28.74 8.27 -7.35
CA GLU A 45 -27.88 8.73 -8.43
C GLU A 45 -26.39 8.56 -8.05
N GLY A 46 -26.00 8.94 -6.82
CA GLY A 46 -24.65 8.79 -6.31
C GLY A 46 -24.21 7.32 -6.24
N VAL A 47 -25.08 6.43 -5.74
CA VAL A 47 -24.80 4.99 -5.69
C VAL A 47 -24.66 4.41 -7.11
N ALA A 48 -25.55 4.79 -8.04
CA ALA A 48 -25.49 4.33 -9.41
C ALA A 48 -24.21 4.79 -10.11
N ALA A 49 -23.83 6.06 -9.96
CA ALA A 49 -22.58 6.60 -10.50
C ALA A 49 -21.34 5.90 -9.91
N MET A 50 -21.35 5.60 -8.61
CA MET A 50 -20.26 4.86 -7.96
C MET A 50 -20.16 3.40 -8.47
N GLU A 51 -21.31 2.74 -8.71
CA GLU A 51 -21.34 1.40 -9.28
C GLU A 51 -20.86 1.39 -10.74
N GLU A 52 -21.19 2.42 -11.53
CA GLU A 52 -20.78 2.57 -12.92
C GLU A 52 -19.30 2.89 -13.08
N ALA A 53 -18.77 3.77 -12.21
CA ALA A 53 -17.36 4.12 -12.19
C ALA A 53 -16.46 3.03 -11.58
N ASN A 54 -17.03 1.96 -11.02
CA ASN A 54 -16.26 0.92 -10.39
C ASN A 54 -15.72 -0.08 -11.43
N ASP A 55 -14.41 -0.08 -11.61
CA ASP A 55 -13.71 -1.10 -12.38
C ASP A 55 -13.38 -2.31 -11.48
N ASP A 56 -14.02 -3.45 -11.78
CA ASP A 56 -13.87 -4.68 -11.00
C ASP A 56 -12.61 -5.46 -11.42
N GLN A 57 -11.78 -5.77 -10.45
CA GLN A 57 -10.56 -6.56 -10.64
C GLN A 57 -10.88 -8.05 -10.42
N TYR A 58 -11.23 -8.75 -11.49
CA TYR A 58 -11.65 -10.16 -11.46
C TYR A 58 -10.51 -11.14 -11.20
N SER A 59 -9.27 -10.73 -11.34
CA SER A 59 -8.06 -11.49 -10.98
C SER A 59 -7.90 -11.66 -9.46
N GLN A 60 -8.64 -10.88 -8.67
CA GLN A 60 -8.69 -11.00 -7.21
C GLN A 60 -10.11 -11.33 -6.74
N ARG A 61 -10.24 -11.65 -5.44
CA ARG A 61 -11.57 -11.77 -4.82
C ARG A 61 -12.27 -10.42 -4.88
N LEU A 62 -13.44 -10.39 -5.51
CA LEU A 62 -14.22 -9.15 -5.60
C LEU A 62 -14.58 -8.62 -4.22
N LYS A 63 -14.45 -7.33 -4.03
CA LYS A 63 -15.03 -6.65 -2.87
C LYS A 63 -16.55 -6.61 -3.01
N LEU A 64 -17.29 -6.75 -1.91
CA LEU A 64 -18.74 -6.86 -1.97
C LEU A 64 -19.41 -5.63 -2.60
N HIS A 65 -18.88 -4.41 -2.37
CA HIS A 65 -19.32 -3.17 -3.00
C HIS A 65 -18.17 -2.14 -3.12
N PRO A 66 -18.34 -1.10 -3.97
CA PRO A 66 -17.26 -0.14 -4.28
C PRO A 66 -16.72 0.66 -3.10
N VAL A 67 -17.50 0.83 -2.02
CA VAL A 67 -17.14 1.61 -0.82
C VAL A 67 -15.83 1.14 -0.17
N TYR A 68 -15.48 -0.15 -0.33
CA TYR A 68 -14.21 -0.67 0.18
C TYR A 68 -12.96 0.04 -0.37
N ARG A 69 -13.06 0.75 -1.49
CA ARG A 69 -11.97 1.57 -2.05
C ARG A 69 -11.71 2.85 -1.27
N LEU A 70 -12.68 3.28 -0.46
CA LEU A 70 -12.61 4.50 0.35
C LEU A 70 -12.01 4.27 1.74
N VAL A 71 -11.79 3.01 2.12
CA VAL A 71 -11.19 2.66 3.42
C VAL A 71 -9.73 3.08 3.43
N GLY A 72 -9.32 3.82 4.47
CA GLY A 72 -7.95 4.32 4.62
C GLY A 72 -7.66 5.62 3.85
N GLN A 73 -8.65 6.23 3.19
CA GLN A 73 -8.51 7.58 2.63
C GLN A 73 -8.64 8.61 3.76
N GLN A 74 -7.76 9.58 3.77
CA GLN A 74 -7.76 10.65 4.79
C GLN A 74 -9.00 11.56 4.70
N GLU A 75 -9.48 11.80 3.47
CA GLU A 75 -10.66 12.61 3.24
C GLU A 75 -11.79 11.80 2.60
N PRO A 76 -13.06 12.10 2.98
CA PRO A 76 -14.22 11.54 2.32
C PRO A 76 -14.25 11.90 0.82
N SER A 77 -14.68 10.99 -0.02
CA SER A 77 -14.66 11.22 -1.46
C SER A 77 -15.54 12.41 -1.87
N ALA A 78 -15.00 13.30 -2.70
CA ALA A 78 -15.76 14.40 -3.29
C ALA A 78 -16.81 13.84 -4.28
N ASN A 79 -18.05 13.71 -3.85
CA ASN A 79 -19.17 13.24 -4.67
C ASN A 79 -20.37 14.17 -4.50
N ALA A 80 -20.60 15.02 -5.50
CA ALA A 80 -21.66 16.04 -5.48
C ALA A 80 -23.07 15.47 -5.22
N GLN A 81 -23.34 14.21 -5.59
CA GLN A 81 -24.65 13.60 -5.37
C GLN A 81 -24.87 13.22 -3.90
N PHE A 82 -23.82 12.66 -3.23
CA PHE A 82 -23.90 12.37 -1.80
C PHE A 82 -23.91 13.66 -1.00
N ASP A 83 -23.12 14.67 -1.36
CA ASP A 83 -23.13 15.98 -0.71
C ASP A 83 -24.51 16.62 -0.80
N ARG A 84 -25.15 16.57 -1.99
CA ARG A 84 -26.52 17.03 -2.17
C ARG A 84 -27.53 16.25 -1.31
N ALA A 85 -27.36 14.94 -1.15
CA ALA A 85 -28.23 14.12 -0.31
C ALA A 85 -28.07 14.54 1.17
N ILE A 86 -26.84 14.69 1.66
CA ILE A 86 -26.50 15.13 3.02
C ILE A 86 -27.04 16.54 3.27
N GLU A 87 -26.82 17.49 2.37
CA GLU A 87 -27.36 18.85 2.44
C GLU A 87 -28.90 18.85 2.57
N LYS A 88 -29.60 18.02 1.77
CA LYS A 88 -31.07 17.91 1.91
C LYS A 88 -31.45 17.33 3.26
N CYS A 89 -30.71 16.42 3.84
CA CYS A 89 -30.95 15.92 5.19
C CYS A 89 -30.70 17.02 6.24
N LYS A 90 -29.58 17.75 6.16
CA LYS A 90 -29.30 18.91 7.03
C LYS A 90 -30.47 19.96 6.96
N ILE A 91 -30.93 20.32 5.75
CA ILE A 91 -32.08 21.22 5.55
C ILE A 91 -33.38 20.67 6.19
N ALA A 92 -33.61 19.34 6.07
CA ALA A 92 -34.80 18.73 6.69
C ALA A 92 -34.75 18.82 8.20
N VAL A 93 -33.62 18.57 8.83
CA VAL A 93 -33.41 18.67 10.27
C VAL A 93 -33.63 20.14 10.71
N GLN A 94 -32.94 21.09 10.09
CA GLN A 94 -33.04 22.52 10.45
C GLN A 94 -34.48 23.10 10.34
N ARG A 95 -35.17 22.75 9.24
CA ARG A 95 -36.47 23.40 8.92
C ARG A 95 -37.69 22.60 9.33
N ARG A 96 -37.58 21.28 9.48
CA ARG A 96 -38.74 20.39 9.68
C ARG A 96 -38.73 19.62 11.00
N SER A 97 -37.63 19.63 11.77
CA SER A 97 -37.59 19.07 13.11
C SER A 97 -38.61 19.74 14.01
N ILE A 98 -39.14 19.01 14.98
CA ILE A 98 -40.05 19.47 16.00
C ILE A 98 -39.55 18.95 17.34
N THR A 99 -38.76 19.73 18.03
CA THR A 99 -38.17 19.38 19.33
C THR A 99 -39.01 19.86 20.50
N ASN A 100 -39.82 20.91 20.28
CA ASN A 100 -40.71 21.50 21.30
C ASN A 100 -41.74 20.47 21.77
N LYS A 101 -41.84 20.26 23.10
CA LYS A 101 -42.80 19.34 23.68
C LYS A 101 -44.25 19.80 23.40
N PRO A 102 -45.18 18.87 23.11
CA PRO A 102 -46.60 19.22 22.94
C PRO A 102 -47.22 19.67 24.25
N ARG A 103 -48.34 20.41 24.15
CA ARG A 103 -49.07 20.89 25.33
C ARG A 103 -49.47 19.73 26.24
N ARG A 104 -49.18 19.86 27.54
CA ARG A 104 -49.51 18.86 28.58
C ARG A 104 -51.02 18.84 28.77
N LYS A 105 -51.64 17.65 28.78
CA LYS A 105 -53.05 17.45 29.15
C LYS A 105 -53.17 17.20 30.65
N ALA A 106 -54.33 17.53 31.24
CA ALA A 106 -54.57 17.37 32.67
C ALA A 106 -54.44 15.89 33.14
N ARG A 107 -54.84 14.94 32.31
CA ARG A 107 -54.62 13.49 32.51
C ARG A 107 -53.92 12.88 31.31
N ASN A 108 -52.69 12.42 31.47
CA ASN A 108 -51.94 11.72 30.42
C ASN A 108 -52.03 10.22 30.61
N THR A 109 -52.38 9.48 29.57
CA THR A 109 -52.25 8.03 29.51
C THR A 109 -50.78 7.61 29.49
N PRO A 110 -50.42 6.36 29.83
CA PRO A 110 -49.05 5.86 29.72
C PRO A 110 -48.40 6.09 28.34
N ALA A 111 -49.17 5.87 27.29
CA ALA A 111 -48.75 6.12 25.91
C ALA A 111 -48.46 7.62 25.63
N GLN A 112 -49.23 8.54 26.24
CA GLN A 112 -48.97 9.96 26.12
C GLN A 112 -47.75 10.40 26.92
N LYS A 113 -47.47 9.75 28.08
CA LYS A 113 -46.25 10.01 28.84
C LYS A 113 -45.01 9.62 28.03
N LEU A 114 -44.99 8.43 27.42
CA LEU A 114 -43.94 8.00 26.53
C LEU A 114 -43.78 8.90 25.30
N PHE A 115 -44.89 9.34 24.72
CA PHE A 115 -44.88 10.31 23.63
C PHE A 115 -44.23 11.64 24.03
N MET A 116 -44.45 12.12 25.23
CA MET A 116 -43.91 13.37 25.77
C MET A 116 -42.39 13.30 26.10
N GLN A 117 -41.86 12.11 26.21
CA GLN A 117 -40.41 11.85 26.43
C GLN A 117 -39.56 11.86 25.16
N ARG A 118 -40.19 11.92 23.97
CA ARG A 118 -39.47 11.95 22.71
C ARG A 118 -38.67 13.23 22.53
N GLY A 119 -37.49 13.15 21.96
CA GLY A 119 -36.68 14.30 21.51
C GLY A 119 -37.20 14.92 20.20
N GLU A 120 -37.79 14.08 19.32
CA GLU A 120 -38.29 14.52 18.02
C GLU A 120 -39.77 14.11 17.84
N TYR A 121 -40.58 15.05 17.35
CA TYR A 121 -42.01 14.83 17.14
C TYR A 121 -42.45 14.79 15.66
N ASN A 122 -41.57 15.14 14.71
CA ASN A 122 -41.85 14.89 13.30
C ASN A 122 -41.75 13.38 13.01
N PRO A 123 -42.87 12.72 12.70
CA PRO A 123 -42.88 11.26 12.60
C PRO A 123 -42.09 10.70 11.41
N TYR A 124 -41.57 11.53 10.50
CA TYR A 124 -40.82 11.10 9.35
C TYR A 124 -39.31 11.36 9.51
N MET A 125 -38.84 12.03 10.54
CA MET A 125 -37.45 12.47 10.71
C MET A 125 -36.46 11.29 10.79
N HIS A 126 -36.86 10.16 11.43
CA HIS A 126 -36.02 8.97 11.48
C HIS A 126 -35.54 8.48 10.09
N ASN A 127 -36.40 8.66 9.03
CA ASN A 127 -36.01 8.28 7.66
C ASN A 127 -34.95 9.25 7.09
N VAL A 128 -35.02 10.53 7.50
CA VAL A 128 -34.05 11.54 7.06
C VAL A 128 -32.67 11.20 7.63
N TRP A 129 -32.61 10.91 8.93
CA TRP A 129 -31.37 10.50 9.58
C TRP A 129 -30.80 9.19 9.00
N MET A 130 -31.66 8.18 8.74
CA MET A 130 -31.25 6.96 8.08
C MET A 130 -30.67 7.21 6.68
N LEU A 131 -31.25 8.14 5.92
CA LEU A 131 -30.74 8.54 4.60
C LEU A 131 -29.39 9.25 4.74
N ASN A 132 -29.24 10.13 5.73
CA ASN A 132 -27.99 10.83 6.02
C ASN A 132 -26.86 9.83 6.30
N GLY A 133 -27.05 8.91 7.24
CA GLY A 133 -26.06 7.90 7.56
C GLY A 133 -25.66 7.02 6.35
N LYS A 134 -26.65 6.64 5.51
CA LYS A 134 -26.37 5.91 4.28
C LYS A 134 -25.57 6.75 3.27
N ALA A 135 -25.84 8.03 3.14
CA ALA A 135 -25.10 8.90 2.23
C ALA A 135 -23.65 9.13 2.71
N LEU A 136 -23.46 9.31 4.02
CA LEU A 136 -22.14 9.40 4.65
C LEU A 136 -21.33 8.11 4.41
N PHE A 137 -21.93 6.94 4.60
CA PHE A 137 -21.29 5.64 4.35
C PHE A 137 -20.77 5.54 2.91
N TYR A 138 -21.60 5.89 1.91
CA TYR A 138 -21.17 5.81 0.51
C TYR A 138 -20.22 6.94 0.10
N LYS A 139 -20.20 8.04 0.86
CA LYS A 139 -19.20 9.10 0.69
C LYS A 139 -17.82 8.69 1.24
N GLY A 140 -17.75 7.73 2.18
CA GLY A 140 -16.56 7.30 2.88
C GLY A 140 -16.37 7.95 4.25
N ASP A 141 -17.31 8.78 4.67
CA ASP A 141 -17.36 9.30 6.05
C ASP A 141 -17.97 8.22 6.97
N PHE A 142 -17.11 7.28 7.35
CA PHE A 142 -17.55 6.15 8.17
C PHE A 142 -17.86 6.55 9.59
N THR A 143 -17.10 7.47 10.16
CA THR A 143 -17.30 7.98 11.51
C THR A 143 -18.64 8.71 11.64
N GLY A 144 -18.91 9.65 10.75
CA GLY A 144 -20.20 10.34 10.69
C GLY A 144 -21.38 9.39 10.40
N ALA A 145 -21.15 8.35 9.61
CA ALA A 145 -22.18 7.34 9.33
C ALA A 145 -22.57 6.55 10.58
N VAL A 146 -21.58 6.04 11.35
CA VAL A 146 -21.85 5.31 12.60
C VAL A 146 -22.51 6.21 13.62
N ALA A 147 -21.98 7.42 13.86
CA ALA A 147 -22.58 8.38 14.78
C ALA A 147 -24.05 8.69 14.44
N THR A 148 -24.35 8.81 13.13
CA THR A 148 -25.73 9.01 12.64
C THR A 148 -26.62 7.81 12.93
N PHE A 149 -26.16 6.58 12.74
CA PHE A 149 -26.94 5.37 13.00
C PHE A 149 -27.18 5.17 14.50
N ASP A 150 -26.18 5.43 15.34
CA ASP A 150 -26.32 5.40 16.78
C ASP A 150 -27.29 6.47 17.30
N TYR A 151 -27.21 7.70 16.78
CA TYR A 151 -28.20 8.75 17.05
C TYR A 151 -29.63 8.26 16.73
N VAL A 152 -29.85 7.54 15.63
CA VAL A 152 -31.17 6.98 15.30
C VAL A 152 -31.58 5.93 16.32
N ALA A 153 -30.69 5.03 16.71
CA ALA A 153 -30.98 3.98 17.69
C ALA A 153 -31.41 4.57 19.05
N ARG A 154 -30.72 5.61 19.53
CA ARG A 154 -31.01 6.25 20.83
C ARG A 154 -32.25 7.15 20.79
N ASN A 155 -32.36 8.02 19.81
CA ASN A 155 -33.37 9.09 19.79
C ASN A 155 -34.70 8.67 19.17
N PHE A 156 -34.75 7.58 18.37
CA PHE A 156 -35.97 7.09 17.75
C PHE A 156 -36.35 5.68 18.26
N ASN A 157 -36.06 5.36 19.52
CA ASN A 157 -36.31 4.08 20.17
C ASN A 157 -37.79 3.60 20.08
N TRP A 158 -38.73 4.52 19.81
CA TRP A 158 -40.16 4.24 19.57
C TRP A 158 -40.45 3.77 18.14
N LYS A 159 -39.42 3.70 17.25
CA LYS A 159 -39.49 3.22 15.85
C LYS A 159 -38.64 1.99 15.69
N GLN A 160 -39.09 0.85 16.21
CA GLN A 160 -38.38 -0.41 16.25
C GLN A 160 -37.73 -0.79 14.89
N TYR A 161 -38.43 -0.52 13.77
CA TYR A 161 -37.89 -0.78 12.44
C TYR A 161 -36.61 0.00 12.19
N SER A 162 -36.60 1.30 12.47
CA SER A 162 -35.41 2.14 12.23
C SER A 162 -34.27 1.86 13.19
N VAL A 163 -34.59 1.48 14.44
CA VAL A 163 -33.57 1.04 15.41
C VAL A 163 -32.87 -0.22 14.93
N ILE A 164 -33.62 -1.22 14.47
CA ILE A 164 -33.04 -2.45 13.92
C ILE A 164 -32.23 -2.14 12.65
N GLU A 165 -32.76 -1.30 11.77
CA GLU A 165 -32.09 -0.90 10.55
C GLU A 165 -30.78 -0.16 10.84
N SER A 166 -30.74 0.73 11.86
CA SER A 166 -29.55 1.48 12.24
C SER A 166 -28.43 0.57 12.76
N HIS A 167 -28.74 -0.38 13.66
CA HIS A 167 -27.76 -1.37 14.13
C HIS A 167 -27.21 -2.23 12.98
N ILE A 168 -28.06 -2.65 12.04
CA ILE A 168 -27.60 -3.39 10.85
C ILE A 168 -26.63 -2.54 10.00
N TRP A 169 -26.93 -1.26 9.79
CA TRP A 169 -26.06 -0.36 9.02
C TRP A 169 -24.79 -0.01 9.77
N ALA A 170 -24.84 0.24 11.09
CA ALA A 170 -23.64 0.44 11.90
C ALA A 170 -22.70 -0.79 11.83
N ALA A 171 -23.25 -2.00 11.96
CA ALA A 171 -22.49 -3.23 11.80
C ALA A 171 -21.82 -3.33 10.41
N ARG A 172 -22.48 -2.88 9.35
CA ARG A 172 -21.91 -2.86 7.99
C ARG A 172 -20.77 -1.85 7.86
N VAL A 173 -20.91 -0.67 8.47
CA VAL A 173 -19.85 0.33 8.48
C VAL A 173 -18.60 -0.22 9.16
N TYR A 174 -18.74 -0.78 10.34
CA TYR A 174 -17.62 -1.41 11.06
C TYR A 174 -17.00 -2.57 10.29
N ALA A 175 -17.83 -3.43 9.67
CA ALA A 175 -17.33 -4.55 8.87
C ALA A 175 -16.49 -4.10 7.66
N VAL A 176 -16.89 -3.01 6.99
CA VAL A 176 -16.14 -2.43 5.86
C VAL A 176 -14.77 -1.91 6.30
N GLN A 177 -14.70 -1.31 7.49
CA GLN A 177 -13.45 -0.80 8.07
C GLN A 177 -12.56 -1.93 8.65
N GLY A 178 -13.07 -3.16 8.77
CA GLY A 178 -12.34 -4.29 9.35
C GLY A 178 -12.53 -4.47 10.87
N PHE A 179 -13.33 -3.60 11.52
CA PHE A 179 -13.65 -3.69 12.95
C PHE A 179 -14.71 -4.77 13.20
N SER A 180 -14.28 -6.01 13.08
CA SER A 180 -15.18 -7.14 13.10
C SER A 180 -15.87 -7.39 14.45
N PHE A 181 -15.21 -7.05 15.56
CA PHE A 181 -15.77 -7.18 16.92
C PHE A 181 -16.93 -6.19 17.14
N ASP A 182 -16.71 -4.93 16.76
CA ASP A 182 -17.73 -3.88 16.88
C ASP A 182 -18.91 -4.17 15.96
N ALA A 183 -18.63 -4.64 14.75
CA ALA A 183 -19.65 -5.08 13.81
C ALA A 183 -20.51 -6.24 14.37
N GLU A 184 -19.89 -7.23 15.03
CA GLU A 184 -20.59 -8.35 15.70
C GLU A 184 -21.41 -7.84 16.89
N THR A 185 -20.89 -6.87 17.64
CA THR A 185 -21.57 -6.27 18.78
C THR A 185 -22.83 -5.54 18.33
N GLU A 186 -22.72 -4.69 17.31
CA GLU A 186 -23.86 -3.96 16.74
C GLU A 186 -24.92 -4.90 16.16
N LEU A 187 -24.52 -5.90 15.40
CA LEU A 187 -25.44 -6.89 14.84
C LEU A 187 -26.09 -7.74 15.96
N GLY A 188 -25.34 -7.99 17.03
CA GLY A 188 -25.78 -8.69 18.24
C GLY A 188 -26.89 -7.99 19.01
N MET A 189 -27.01 -6.65 18.90
CA MET A 189 -28.14 -5.88 19.47
C MET A 189 -29.48 -6.27 18.81
N VAL A 190 -29.44 -6.74 17.57
CA VAL A 190 -30.62 -7.23 16.85
C VAL A 190 -30.86 -8.72 17.16
N ILE A 191 -29.87 -9.57 16.95
CA ILE A 191 -29.92 -11.01 17.27
C ILE A 191 -28.53 -11.43 17.76
N PRO A 192 -28.40 -11.84 19.06
CA PRO A 192 -27.10 -12.23 19.61
C PRO A 192 -26.43 -13.37 18.83
N ALA A 193 -25.15 -13.23 18.51
CA ALA A 193 -24.37 -14.21 17.72
C ALA A 193 -24.34 -15.61 18.35
N LYS A 194 -24.41 -15.72 19.69
CA LYS A 194 -24.48 -16.98 20.40
C LYS A 194 -25.71 -17.87 20.05
N ASN A 195 -26.72 -17.29 19.43
CA ASN A 195 -27.98 -17.96 19.11
C ASN A 195 -27.95 -18.70 17.76
N TYR A 196 -26.94 -18.50 16.92
CA TYR A 196 -26.82 -19.13 15.60
C TYR A 196 -25.35 -19.30 15.20
N LYS A 197 -25.07 -20.32 14.40
CA LYS A 197 -23.74 -20.58 13.83
C LYS A 197 -23.77 -20.57 12.30
N SER A 198 -24.97 -20.64 11.72
CA SER A 198 -25.17 -20.70 10.28
C SER A 198 -26.43 -19.96 9.86
N GLN A 199 -26.54 -19.60 8.57
CA GLN A 199 -27.76 -19.05 8.00
C GLN A 199 -28.97 -20.01 8.19
N ALA A 200 -28.72 -21.32 8.17
CA ALA A 200 -29.77 -22.34 8.40
C ALA A 200 -30.33 -22.29 9.83
N ASP A 201 -29.44 -22.03 10.81
CA ASP A 201 -29.89 -21.88 12.21
C ASP A 201 -30.61 -20.55 12.39
N LEU A 202 -30.10 -19.48 11.80
CA LEU A 202 -30.73 -18.17 11.80
C LEU A 202 -32.17 -18.23 11.26
N ASN A 203 -32.38 -18.99 10.19
CA ASN A 203 -33.71 -19.19 9.59
C ASN A 203 -34.70 -19.95 10.52
N LYS A 204 -34.23 -20.64 11.56
CA LYS A 204 -35.06 -21.32 12.54
C LYS A 204 -35.51 -20.40 13.68
N LEU A 205 -34.72 -19.34 13.98
CA LEU A 205 -34.97 -18.45 15.11
C LEU A 205 -36.28 -17.64 14.95
N PRO A 206 -37.14 -17.59 15.96
CA PRO A 206 -38.32 -16.73 15.96
C PRO A 206 -37.96 -15.27 15.76
N ALA A 207 -36.95 -14.76 16.50
CA ALA A 207 -36.51 -13.40 16.39
C ALA A 207 -36.14 -12.98 14.95
N TYR A 208 -35.53 -13.86 14.18
CA TYR A 208 -35.24 -13.62 12.77
C TYR A 208 -36.48 -13.69 11.87
N LYS A 209 -37.38 -14.63 12.13
CA LYS A 209 -38.64 -14.79 11.36
C LYS A 209 -39.58 -13.62 11.53
N ASP A 210 -39.59 -13.02 12.72
CA ASP A 210 -40.46 -11.88 13.06
C ASP A 210 -39.94 -10.56 12.40
N LEU A 211 -38.67 -10.51 11.97
CA LEU A 211 -38.17 -9.38 11.19
C LEU A 211 -38.91 -9.24 9.84
N PRO A 212 -39.19 -8.02 9.39
CA PRO A 212 -39.60 -7.75 8.00
C PRO A 212 -38.61 -8.35 7.01
N ARG A 213 -39.10 -8.72 5.82
CA ARG A 213 -38.31 -9.43 4.81
C ARG A 213 -37.05 -8.68 4.40
N ASP A 214 -37.15 -7.37 4.23
CA ASP A 214 -36.05 -6.47 3.88
C ASP A 214 -35.00 -6.39 4.99
N LEU A 215 -35.39 -6.27 6.26
CA LEU A 215 -34.47 -6.33 7.40
C LEU A 215 -33.80 -7.70 7.55
N ARG A 216 -34.52 -8.81 7.29
CA ARG A 216 -33.90 -10.15 7.27
C ARG A 216 -32.79 -10.23 6.24
N GLN A 217 -33.05 -9.73 5.03
CA GLN A 217 -32.05 -9.72 3.96
C GLN A 217 -30.87 -8.82 4.30
N ALA A 218 -31.12 -7.64 4.85
CA ALA A 218 -30.09 -6.71 5.30
C ALA A 218 -29.24 -7.30 6.44
N PHE A 219 -29.86 -7.97 7.41
CA PHE A 219 -29.18 -8.68 8.49
C PHE A 219 -28.22 -9.75 7.97
N SER A 220 -28.72 -10.61 7.05
CA SER A 220 -27.88 -11.66 6.46
C SER A 220 -26.72 -11.04 5.64
N LEU A 221 -26.96 -9.91 4.96
CA LEU A 221 -25.90 -9.20 4.24
C LEU A 221 -24.84 -8.66 5.18
N ALA A 222 -25.24 -8.01 6.28
CA ALA A 222 -24.31 -7.51 7.31
C ALA A 222 -23.48 -8.65 7.92
N GLN A 223 -24.12 -9.79 8.24
CA GLN A 223 -23.39 -10.97 8.73
C GLN A 223 -22.37 -11.48 7.70
N ALA A 224 -22.72 -11.44 6.41
CA ALA A 224 -21.78 -11.81 5.35
C ALA A 224 -20.60 -10.84 5.27
N GLU A 225 -20.84 -9.53 5.42
CA GLU A 225 -19.80 -8.50 5.44
C GLU A 225 -18.82 -8.71 6.59
N ILE A 226 -19.33 -9.03 7.78
CA ILE A 226 -18.51 -9.36 8.96
C ILE A 226 -17.63 -10.59 8.69
N LEU A 227 -18.18 -11.64 8.08
CA LEU A 227 -17.41 -12.83 7.73
C LEU A 227 -16.37 -12.57 6.65
N LEU A 228 -16.66 -11.67 5.71
CA LEU A 228 -15.75 -11.27 4.63
C LEU A 228 -14.61 -10.37 5.12
N SER A 229 -14.76 -9.69 6.25
CA SER A 229 -13.70 -8.83 6.81
C SER A 229 -12.49 -9.62 7.32
N ARG A 230 -12.67 -10.92 7.59
CA ARG A 230 -11.61 -11.83 8.05
C ARG A 230 -11.36 -12.91 6.98
N PRO A 231 -10.11 -13.09 6.51
CA PRO A 231 -9.78 -14.10 5.50
C PRO A 231 -10.20 -15.52 5.87
N GLU A 232 -10.06 -15.90 7.15
CA GLU A 232 -10.30 -17.26 7.68
C GLU A 232 -11.78 -17.64 7.64
N THR A 233 -12.68 -16.67 7.78
CA THR A 233 -14.13 -16.89 7.83
C THR A 233 -14.84 -16.57 6.54
N ALA A 234 -14.14 -16.00 5.56
CA ALA A 234 -14.74 -15.48 4.33
C ALA A 234 -15.58 -16.51 3.55
N THR A 235 -15.12 -17.76 3.47
CA THR A 235 -15.86 -18.83 2.77
C THR A 235 -17.20 -19.21 3.45
N GLN A 236 -17.35 -18.90 4.74
CA GLN A 236 -18.61 -19.11 5.48
C GLN A 236 -19.68 -18.08 5.09
N ALA A 237 -19.30 -16.96 4.45
CA ALA A 237 -20.21 -15.91 4.01
C ALA A 237 -21.19 -16.37 2.90
N VAL A 238 -20.89 -17.46 2.19
CA VAL A 238 -21.65 -17.92 1.00
C VAL A 238 -23.16 -17.99 1.25
N GLU A 239 -23.59 -18.65 2.31
CA GLU A 239 -25.02 -18.85 2.58
C GLU A 239 -25.71 -17.56 3.04
N TYR A 240 -25.00 -16.72 3.76
CA TYR A 240 -25.49 -15.40 4.17
C TYR A 240 -25.60 -14.45 2.97
N LEU A 241 -24.64 -14.49 2.03
CA LEU A 241 -24.71 -13.74 0.77
C LEU A 241 -25.91 -14.18 -0.08
N ARG A 242 -26.14 -15.50 -0.20
CA ARG A 242 -27.31 -16.03 -0.91
C ARG A 242 -28.63 -15.51 -0.33
N ALA A 243 -28.75 -15.43 0.99
CA ALA A 243 -29.91 -14.92 1.68
C ALA A 243 -30.03 -13.39 1.56
N GLY A 244 -28.90 -12.68 1.69
CA GLY A 244 -28.83 -11.22 1.79
C GLY A 244 -28.78 -10.49 0.43
N ARG A 245 -28.37 -11.13 -0.67
CA ARG A 245 -28.10 -10.45 -1.96
C ARG A 245 -29.25 -9.60 -2.50
N LYS A 246 -30.49 -9.91 -2.16
CA LYS A 246 -31.68 -9.14 -2.57
C LYS A 246 -31.84 -7.83 -1.79
N ALA A 247 -31.07 -7.59 -0.73
CA ALA A 247 -30.97 -6.28 -0.09
C ALA A 247 -30.36 -5.22 -1.03
N PHE A 248 -29.55 -5.64 -2.00
CA PHE A 248 -29.07 -4.73 -3.05
C PHE A 248 -30.16 -4.40 -4.05
N PRO A 249 -30.49 -3.13 -4.27
CA PRO A 249 -31.49 -2.70 -5.25
C PRO A 249 -31.02 -2.90 -6.70
N SER A 250 -29.73 -2.69 -6.97
CA SER A 250 -29.11 -2.80 -8.28
C SER A 250 -29.03 -4.25 -8.76
N ALA A 251 -29.38 -4.48 -10.03
CA ALA A 251 -29.22 -5.80 -10.64
C ALA A 251 -27.74 -6.11 -10.95
N ALA A 252 -26.95 -5.09 -11.27
CA ALA A 252 -25.49 -5.22 -11.47
C ALA A 252 -24.83 -5.69 -10.18
N GLN A 253 -25.13 -5.01 -9.06
CA GLN A 253 -24.58 -5.39 -7.75
C GLN A 253 -24.99 -6.80 -7.33
N ARG A 254 -26.20 -7.26 -7.67
CA ARG A 254 -26.60 -8.66 -7.42
C ARG A 254 -25.80 -9.66 -8.24
N LEU A 255 -25.48 -9.34 -9.50
CA LEU A 255 -24.62 -10.20 -10.34
C LEU A 255 -23.17 -10.21 -9.82
N ARG A 256 -22.62 -9.07 -9.38
CA ARG A 256 -21.32 -9.01 -8.69
C ARG A 256 -21.31 -9.89 -7.45
N THR A 257 -22.37 -9.83 -6.63
CA THR A 257 -22.53 -10.70 -5.44
C THR A 257 -22.57 -12.18 -5.83
N ASP A 258 -23.26 -12.53 -6.93
CA ASP A 258 -23.27 -13.91 -7.42
C ASP A 258 -21.90 -14.37 -7.92
N TYR A 259 -21.09 -13.47 -8.49
CA TYR A 259 -19.70 -13.75 -8.86
C TYR A 259 -18.82 -13.98 -7.60
N LEU A 260 -18.92 -13.11 -6.60
CA LEU A 260 -18.25 -13.29 -5.31
C LEU A 260 -18.64 -14.62 -4.65
N ILE A 261 -19.93 -15.01 -4.68
CA ILE A 261 -20.36 -16.31 -4.19
C ILE A 261 -19.64 -17.43 -4.95
N ALA A 262 -19.48 -17.30 -6.26
CA ALA A 262 -18.78 -18.33 -7.06
C ALA A 262 -17.30 -18.41 -6.68
N GLN A 263 -16.61 -17.29 -6.47
CA GLN A 263 -15.22 -17.25 -5.99
C GLN A 263 -15.07 -17.92 -4.61
N LEU A 264 -15.96 -17.58 -3.65
CA LEU A 264 -15.93 -18.17 -2.32
C LEU A 264 -16.24 -19.69 -2.31
N LEU A 265 -17.09 -20.16 -3.23
CA LEU A 265 -17.34 -21.59 -3.45
C LEU A 265 -16.11 -22.31 -3.98
N GLU A 266 -15.39 -21.67 -4.91
CA GLU A 266 -14.15 -22.18 -5.45
C GLU A 266 -13.06 -22.26 -4.37
N GLU A 267 -12.87 -21.19 -3.57
CA GLU A 267 -11.95 -21.16 -2.43
C GLU A 267 -12.30 -22.22 -1.37
N ARG A 268 -13.59 -22.53 -1.18
CA ARG A 268 -14.05 -23.59 -0.28
C ARG A 268 -13.82 -24.99 -0.84
N GLY A 269 -13.43 -25.13 -2.12
CA GLY A 269 -13.27 -26.40 -2.83
C GLY A 269 -14.58 -26.99 -3.40
N ASP A 270 -15.67 -26.24 -3.37
CA ASP A 270 -16.95 -26.66 -3.96
C ASP A 270 -17.01 -26.31 -5.46
N HIS A 271 -16.11 -26.93 -6.21
CA HIS A 271 -15.90 -26.65 -7.64
C HIS A 271 -17.16 -26.91 -8.48
N GLU A 272 -18.00 -27.89 -8.09
CA GLU A 272 -19.23 -28.17 -8.84
C GLU A 272 -20.23 -27.03 -8.77
N GLN A 273 -20.45 -26.48 -7.59
CA GLN A 273 -21.34 -25.33 -7.43
C GLN A 273 -20.75 -24.06 -8.06
N ALA A 274 -19.45 -23.79 -7.86
CA ALA A 274 -18.74 -22.68 -8.49
C ALA A 274 -18.92 -22.73 -10.02
N TYR A 275 -18.67 -23.87 -10.62
CA TYR A 275 -18.86 -24.08 -12.08
C TYR A 275 -20.27 -23.76 -12.56
N LYS A 276 -21.32 -24.13 -11.79
CA LYS A 276 -22.73 -23.83 -12.09
C LYS A 276 -23.03 -22.33 -11.98
N PHE A 277 -22.49 -21.66 -10.94
CA PHE A 277 -22.66 -20.20 -10.76
C PHE A 277 -21.98 -19.42 -11.88
N TYR A 278 -20.71 -19.68 -12.17
CA TYR A 278 -20.01 -19.06 -13.29
C TYR A 278 -20.70 -19.32 -14.63
N GLY A 279 -21.26 -20.51 -14.82
CA GLY A 279 -22.04 -20.84 -16.01
C GLY A 279 -23.27 -19.96 -16.21
N LYS A 280 -24.01 -19.64 -15.15
CA LYS A 280 -25.16 -18.73 -15.19
C LYS A 280 -24.73 -17.29 -15.48
N LEU A 281 -23.65 -16.83 -14.87
CA LEU A 281 -23.10 -15.49 -15.05
C LEU A 281 -22.57 -15.27 -16.46
N GLY A 282 -21.91 -16.25 -17.04
CA GLY A 282 -21.42 -16.20 -18.43
C GLY A 282 -22.51 -16.03 -19.51
N HIS A 283 -23.78 -16.08 -19.13
CA HIS A 283 -24.96 -15.90 -20.02
C HIS A 283 -25.88 -14.76 -19.53
N SER A 284 -25.43 -13.91 -18.58
CA SER A 284 -26.31 -12.89 -17.95
C SER A 284 -26.76 -11.76 -18.86
N GLY A 285 -26.05 -11.50 -19.97
CA GLY A 285 -26.45 -10.55 -21.02
C GLY A 285 -26.37 -9.05 -20.69
N ARG A 286 -25.85 -8.67 -19.51
CA ARG A 286 -25.84 -7.26 -19.05
C ARG A 286 -24.49 -6.58 -19.14
N ASP A 287 -23.45 -7.23 -18.66
CA ASP A 287 -22.10 -6.69 -18.60
C ASP A 287 -21.16 -7.69 -19.28
N TYR A 288 -20.45 -7.25 -20.30
CA TYR A 288 -19.58 -8.15 -21.06
C TYR A 288 -18.34 -8.54 -20.26
N GLN A 289 -17.76 -7.62 -19.49
CA GLN A 289 -16.58 -7.88 -18.66
C GLN A 289 -16.89 -8.98 -17.63
N LEU A 290 -18.01 -8.85 -16.90
CA LEU A 290 -18.45 -9.89 -15.95
C LEU A 290 -18.72 -11.22 -16.65
N GLN A 291 -19.37 -11.21 -17.83
CA GLN A 291 -19.63 -12.44 -18.60
C GLN A 291 -18.34 -13.12 -19.06
N PHE A 292 -17.40 -12.32 -19.56
CA PHE A 292 -16.11 -12.82 -20.03
C PHE A 292 -15.35 -13.45 -18.86
N ASN A 293 -15.19 -12.72 -17.75
CA ASN A 293 -14.50 -13.22 -16.57
C ASN A 293 -15.18 -14.45 -15.94
N ALA A 294 -16.51 -14.50 -15.96
CA ALA A 294 -17.23 -15.70 -15.53
C ALA A 294 -16.97 -16.92 -16.44
N LYS A 295 -16.79 -16.72 -17.74
CA LYS A 295 -16.37 -17.80 -18.65
C LYS A 295 -14.93 -18.23 -18.39
N MET A 296 -14.03 -17.27 -18.13
CA MET A 296 -12.65 -17.53 -17.80
C MET A 296 -12.53 -18.32 -16.47
N ALA A 297 -13.19 -17.85 -15.39
CA ALA A 297 -13.23 -18.53 -14.11
C ALA A 297 -13.85 -19.93 -14.21
N ARG A 298 -14.93 -20.08 -15.02
CA ARG A 298 -15.50 -21.40 -15.28
C ARG A 298 -14.53 -22.37 -15.94
N ILE A 299 -13.66 -21.88 -16.83
CA ILE A 299 -12.60 -22.67 -17.45
C ILE A 299 -11.52 -22.97 -16.41
N GLY A 300 -11.16 -22.00 -15.56
CA GLY A 300 -10.23 -22.18 -14.45
C GLY A 300 -10.65 -23.32 -13.49
N VAL A 301 -11.94 -23.36 -13.12
CA VAL A 301 -12.48 -24.48 -12.33
C VAL A 301 -12.35 -25.83 -13.05
N MET A 302 -12.44 -25.86 -14.39
CA MET A 302 -12.24 -27.09 -15.15
C MET A 302 -10.79 -27.60 -15.11
N THR A 303 -9.82 -26.70 -14.97
CA THR A 303 -8.40 -27.08 -14.94
C THR A 303 -7.99 -27.78 -13.64
N GLN A 304 -8.84 -27.76 -12.62
CA GLN A 304 -8.66 -28.57 -11.41
C GLN A 304 -8.80 -30.08 -11.67
N ASP A 305 -9.42 -30.44 -12.79
CA ASP A 305 -9.54 -31.82 -13.26
C ASP A 305 -8.60 -32.06 -14.45
N ASN A 306 -7.49 -32.74 -14.22
CA ASN A 306 -6.47 -33.00 -15.25
C ASN A 306 -7.06 -33.66 -16.52
N GLY A 307 -8.12 -34.45 -16.38
CA GLY A 307 -8.82 -35.07 -17.52
C GLY A 307 -9.55 -34.07 -18.44
N LYS A 308 -9.71 -32.80 -18.01
CA LYS A 308 -10.41 -31.75 -18.76
C LYS A 308 -9.48 -30.66 -19.32
N LEU A 309 -8.15 -30.74 -19.11
CA LEU A 309 -7.19 -29.71 -19.56
C LEU A 309 -7.28 -29.44 -21.07
N SER A 310 -7.31 -30.48 -21.91
CA SER A 310 -7.44 -30.33 -23.36
C SER A 310 -8.77 -29.69 -23.79
N GLN A 311 -9.85 -29.90 -23.02
CA GLN A 311 -11.14 -29.27 -23.29
C GLN A 311 -11.10 -27.77 -22.89
N ALA A 312 -10.45 -27.44 -21.77
CA ALA A 312 -10.25 -26.06 -21.33
C ALA A 312 -9.41 -25.29 -22.36
N GLU A 313 -8.30 -25.87 -22.83
CA GLU A 313 -7.43 -25.30 -23.85
C GLU A 313 -8.19 -25.02 -25.17
N ARG A 314 -9.00 -25.97 -25.66
CA ARG A 314 -9.83 -25.75 -26.86
C ARG A 314 -10.82 -24.60 -26.67
N ARG A 315 -11.42 -24.45 -25.51
CA ARG A 315 -12.34 -23.34 -25.22
C ARG A 315 -11.65 -21.99 -25.23
N LEU A 316 -10.47 -21.90 -24.62
CA LEU A 316 -9.65 -20.68 -24.63
C LEU A 316 -9.20 -20.32 -26.05
N ASN A 317 -8.74 -21.32 -26.83
CA ASN A 317 -8.37 -21.12 -28.23
C ASN A 317 -9.55 -20.61 -29.08
N ASN A 318 -10.77 -21.10 -28.84
CA ASN A 318 -11.96 -20.56 -29.50
C ASN A 318 -12.30 -19.12 -29.08
N MET A 319 -12.02 -18.78 -27.80
CA MET A 319 -12.27 -17.42 -27.29
C MET A 319 -11.27 -16.40 -27.85
N ARG A 320 -9.98 -16.76 -28.03
CA ARG A 320 -8.97 -15.83 -28.57
C ARG A 320 -9.24 -15.37 -29.99
N HIS A 321 -9.96 -16.15 -30.80
CA HIS A 321 -10.32 -15.81 -32.19
C HIS A 321 -11.58 -14.93 -32.30
N GLN A 322 -12.24 -14.61 -31.19
CA GLN A 322 -13.41 -13.75 -31.21
C GLN A 322 -12.99 -12.28 -31.05
N TYR A 323 -13.27 -11.45 -32.07
CA TYR A 323 -12.93 -10.02 -32.12
C TYR A 323 -13.29 -9.27 -30.82
N ARG A 324 -14.46 -9.53 -30.27
CA ARG A 324 -14.90 -8.92 -28.98
C ARG A 324 -14.05 -9.26 -27.76
N ASN A 325 -13.11 -10.19 -27.86
CA ASN A 325 -12.16 -10.55 -26.79
C ASN A 325 -10.78 -9.94 -27.02
N GLU A 326 -10.62 -9.06 -27.99
CA GLU A 326 -9.32 -8.46 -28.32
C GLU A 326 -8.69 -7.75 -27.11
N GLU A 327 -9.50 -7.01 -26.35
CA GLU A 327 -9.06 -6.34 -25.12
C GLU A 327 -8.74 -7.28 -23.95
N TYR A 328 -9.05 -8.57 -24.05
CA TYR A 328 -8.88 -9.59 -23.02
C TYR A 328 -7.92 -10.70 -23.43
N LEU A 329 -7.14 -10.48 -24.48
CA LEU A 329 -6.19 -11.48 -24.98
C LEU A 329 -5.12 -11.81 -23.94
N ASP A 330 -4.69 -10.84 -23.15
CA ASP A 330 -3.76 -11.03 -22.03
C ASP A 330 -4.24 -12.10 -21.05
N GLN A 331 -5.50 -12.03 -20.61
CA GLN A 331 -6.10 -13.01 -19.71
C GLN A 331 -6.24 -14.39 -20.36
N ILE A 332 -6.59 -14.44 -21.65
CA ILE A 332 -6.72 -15.70 -22.37
C ILE A 332 -5.37 -16.39 -22.51
N TYR A 333 -4.33 -15.66 -22.91
CA TYR A 333 -2.98 -16.19 -23.05
C TYR A 333 -2.37 -16.55 -21.71
N HIS A 334 -2.61 -15.77 -20.63
CA HIS A 334 -2.24 -16.13 -19.27
C HIS A 334 -2.87 -17.47 -18.85
N ALA A 335 -4.16 -17.68 -19.10
CA ALA A 335 -4.81 -18.95 -18.79
C ALA A 335 -4.28 -20.12 -19.62
N LEU A 336 -3.92 -19.90 -20.90
CA LEU A 336 -3.25 -20.89 -21.77
C LEU A 336 -1.86 -21.23 -21.22
N GLY A 337 -1.11 -20.24 -20.74
CA GLY A 337 0.18 -20.44 -20.08
C GLY A 337 0.05 -21.32 -18.84
N ASN A 338 -0.95 -21.06 -17.98
CA ASN A 338 -1.22 -21.88 -16.79
C ASN A 338 -1.59 -23.34 -17.16
N ILE A 339 -2.35 -23.55 -18.23
CA ILE A 339 -2.65 -24.91 -18.71
C ILE A 339 -1.39 -25.61 -19.19
N ALA A 340 -0.51 -24.91 -19.92
CA ALA A 340 0.77 -25.47 -20.35
C ALA A 340 1.67 -25.87 -19.18
N ILE A 341 1.69 -25.07 -18.09
CA ILE A 341 2.39 -25.43 -16.84
C ILE A 341 1.82 -26.73 -16.25
N LEU A 342 0.49 -26.86 -16.18
CA LEU A 342 -0.17 -28.07 -15.68
C LEU A 342 0.08 -29.30 -16.57
N GLN A 343 0.34 -29.10 -17.86
CA GLN A 343 0.73 -30.14 -18.81
C GLN A 343 2.23 -30.48 -18.76
N GLY A 344 3.05 -29.71 -18.01
CA GLY A 344 4.48 -29.87 -17.91
C GLY A 344 5.27 -29.28 -19.09
N ASP A 345 4.62 -28.50 -19.97
CA ASP A 345 5.25 -27.86 -21.13
C ASP A 345 5.68 -26.42 -20.79
N THR A 346 6.88 -26.31 -20.19
CA THR A 346 7.40 -25.02 -19.70
C THR A 346 7.71 -24.04 -20.83
N LEU A 347 8.23 -24.53 -21.98
CA LEU A 347 8.54 -23.65 -23.12
C LEU A 347 7.28 -23.03 -23.70
N LYS A 348 6.23 -23.84 -23.89
CA LYS A 348 4.93 -23.37 -24.33
C LYS A 348 4.33 -22.39 -23.32
N ALA A 349 4.49 -22.65 -22.01
CA ALA A 349 4.00 -21.78 -20.95
C ALA A 349 4.64 -20.40 -21.03
N ILE A 350 5.96 -20.34 -21.11
CA ILE A 350 6.72 -19.07 -21.26
C ILE A 350 6.23 -18.30 -22.49
N HIS A 351 6.19 -18.96 -23.64
CA HIS A 351 5.73 -18.32 -24.88
C HIS A 351 4.28 -17.77 -24.78
N GLN A 352 3.36 -18.51 -24.13
CA GLN A 352 1.99 -18.01 -23.93
C GLN A 352 1.95 -16.82 -22.97
N LEU A 353 2.75 -16.84 -21.90
CA LEU A 353 2.82 -15.76 -20.92
C LEU A 353 3.47 -14.50 -21.51
N GLU A 354 4.54 -14.63 -22.30
CA GLU A 354 5.14 -13.52 -23.05
C GLU A 354 4.13 -12.91 -24.04
N THR A 355 3.40 -13.76 -24.77
CA THR A 355 2.32 -13.31 -25.67
C THR A 355 1.22 -12.58 -24.88
N ALA A 356 0.92 -13.00 -23.64
CA ALA A 356 -0.03 -12.30 -22.78
C ALA A 356 0.44 -10.87 -22.48
N LEU A 357 1.70 -10.68 -22.15
CA LEU A 357 2.28 -9.34 -21.89
C LEU A 357 2.28 -8.47 -23.15
N GLU A 358 2.65 -9.04 -24.31
CA GLU A 358 2.67 -8.34 -25.61
C GLU A 358 1.26 -7.87 -26.04
N LYS A 359 0.26 -8.74 -25.88
CA LYS A 359 -1.13 -8.46 -26.30
C LYS A 359 -1.95 -7.67 -25.28
N SER A 360 -1.38 -7.34 -24.12
CA SER A 360 -2.07 -6.55 -23.11
C SER A 360 -2.18 -5.08 -23.54
N THR A 361 -3.40 -4.59 -23.70
CA THR A 361 -3.71 -3.21 -24.11
C THR A 361 -3.98 -2.29 -22.93
N ARG A 362 -4.32 -2.83 -21.76
CA ARG A 362 -4.83 -2.04 -20.63
C ARG A 362 -3.78 -1.64 -19.62
N ASN A 363 -2.58 -2.23 -19.63
CA ASN A 363 -1.55 -2.06 -18.60
C ASN A 363 -2.09 -2.18 -17.16
N GLY A 364 -3.09 -3.00 -16.96
CA GLY A 364 -3.80 -3.18 -15.70
C GLY A 364 -3.29 -4.39 -14.90
N LEU A 365 -4.00 -4.70 -13.83
CA LEU A 365 -3.67 -5.78 -12.89
C LEU A 365 -3.57 -7.16 -13.58
N ASP A 366 -4.34 -7.41 -14.65
CA ASP A 366 -4.27 -8.68 -15.39
C ASP A 366 -2.90 -8.87 -16.06
N LYS A 367 -2.30 -7.78 -16.58
CA LYS A 367 -0.92 -7.79 -17.10
C LYS A 367 0.08 -8.08 -15.99
N ALA A 368 -0.08 -7.46 -14.83
CA ALA A 368 0.80 -7.72 -13.68
C ALA A 368 0.72 -9.18 -13.22
N VAL A 369 -0.48 -9.76 -13.15
CA VAL A 369 -0.67 -11.19 -12.78
C VAL A 369 0.00 -12.12 -13.81
N ALA A 370 -0.11 -11.82 -15.11
CA ALA A 370 0.57 -12.58 -16.15
C ALA A 370 2.10 -12.45 -16.04
N ALA A 371 2.59 -11.24 -15.75
CA ALA A 371 4.01 -10.97 -15.53
C ALA A 371 4.55 -11.70 -14.29
N LEU A 372 3.84 -11.65 -13.16
CA LEU A 372 4.21 -12.42 -11.96
C LEU A 372 4.29 -13.91 -12.26
N ARG A 373 3.34 -14.45 -13.03
CA ARG A 373 3.34 -15.87 -13.40
C ARG A 373 4.51 -16.22 -14.31
N LEU A 374 4.85 -15.34 -15.26
CA LEU A 374 6.05 -15.49 -16.09
C LEU A 374 7.32 -15.47 -15.24
N GLY A 375 7.41 -14.51 -14.32
CA GLY A 375 8.52 -14.39 -13.39
C GLY A 375 8.71 -15.62 -12.52
N GLU A 376 7.63 -16.19 -11.96
CA GLU A 376 7.68 -17.45 -11.20
C GLU A 376 8.23 -18.62 -12.03
N VAL A 377 7.76 -18.77 -13.27
CA VAL A 377 8.21 -19.85 -14.16
C VAL A 377 9.65 -19.66 -14.57
N ALA A 378 10.05 -18.45 -14.93
CA ALA A 378 11.43 -18.12 -15.31
C ALA A 378 12.39 -18.31 -14.12
N PHE A 379 12.00 -17.84 -12.93
CA PHE A 379 12.80 -18.03 -11.72
C PHE A 379 13.01 -19.52 -11.37
N ALA A 380 11.96 -20.33 -11.51
CA ALA A 380 12.08 -21.79 -11.30
C ALA A 380 13.03 -22.47 -12.31
N GLN A 381 13.19 -21.88 -13.50
CA GLN A 381 14.13 -22.35 -14.52
C GLN A 381 15.54 -21.75 -14.36
N ALA A 382 15.78 -20.91 -13.35
CA ALA A 382 17.00 -20.15 -13.15
C ALA A 382 17.30 -19.15 -14.30
N ASP A 383 16.26 -18.72 -15.02
CA ASP A 383 16.34 -17.64 -16.00
C ASP A 383 16.09 -16.31 -15.28
N TYR A 384 17.12 -15.81 -14.61
CA TYR A 384 17.01 -14.64 -13.74
C TYR A 384 16.70 -13.35 -14.49
N LEU A 385 17.22 -13.21 -15.71
CA LEU A 385 16.99 -12.02 -16.53
C LEU A 385 15.52 -11.90 -16.95
N ARG A 386 14.96 -13.00 -17.42
CA ARG A 386 13.52 -13.03 -17.75
C ARG A 386 12.67 -12.88 -16.50
N ALA A 387 13.05 -13.47 -15.38
CA ALA A 387 12.36 -13.31 -14.11
C ALA A 387 12.37 -11.85 -13.65
N GLN A 388 13.53 -11.19 -13.62
CA GLN A 388 13.68 -9.78 -13.24
C GLN A 388 12.80 -8.88 -14.11
N LYS A 389 12.89 -8.98 -15.45
CA LYS A 389 12.08 -8.21 -16.37
C LYS A 389 10.58 -8.39 -16.14
N ALA A 390 10.15 -9.61 -15.85
CA ALA A 390 8.77 -9.94 -15.56
C ALA A 390 8.30 -9.34 -14.20
N TYR A 391 9.11 -9.48 -13.14
CA TYR A 391 8.79 -8.89 -11.83
C TYR A 391 8.83 -7.36 -11.88
N SER A 392 9.79 -6.74 -12.55
CA SER A 392 9.84 -5.28 -12.75
C SER A 392 8.60 -4.77 -13.48
N THR A 393 8.16 -5.47 -14.54
CA THR A 393 6.90 -5.17 -15.23
C THR A 393 5.70 -5.24 -14.29
N ALA A 394 5.64 -6.25 -13.42
CA ALA A 394 4.56 -6.38 -12.44
C ALA A 394 4.60 -5.27 -11.39
N MET A 395 5.79 -4.96 -10.84
CA MET A 395 5.99 -3.93 -9.82
C MET A 395 5.60 -2.52 -10.29
N SER A 396 5.74 -2.23 -11.59
CA SER A 396 5.28 -0.96 -12.17
C SER A 396 3.75 -0.77 -12.16
N ILE A 397 3.00 -1.84 -11.91
CA ILE A 397 1.53 -1.86 -12.02
C ILE A 397 0.86 -2.10 -10.66
N ILE A 398 1.42 -2.99 -9.81
CA ILE A 398 0.82 -3.34 -8.50
C ILE A 398 1.06 -2.27 -7.45
N ASP A 399 0.12 -2.12 -6.52
CA ASP A 399 0.20 -1.22 -5.37
C ASP A 399 0.43 -1.98 -4.06
N LYS A 400 0.65 -1.24 -2.96
CA LYS A 400 0.88 -1.80 -1.62
C LYS A 400 -0.28 -2.65 -1.08
N ASN A 401 -1.48 -2.52 -1.65
CA ASN A 401 -2.66 -3.28 -1.26
C ASN A 401 -2.75 -4.63 -1.99
N PHE A 402 -1.87 -4.88 -2.94
CA PHE A 402 -1.82 -6.16 -3.65
C PHE A 402 -1.39 -7.27 -2.69
N LYS A 403 -2.11 -8.39 -2.73
CA LYS A 403 -1.80 -9.55 -1.88
C LYS A 403 -0.39 -10.07 -2.17
N GLY A 404 0.47 -10.11 -1.15
CA GLY A 404 1.86 -10.57 -1.30
C GLY A 404 2.82 -9.48 -1.84
N TYR A 405 2.41 -8.19 -1.84
CA TYR A 405 3.25 -7.08 -2.33
C TYR A 405 4.62 -7.05 -1.67
N ALA A 406 4.69 -7.24 -0.34
CA ALA A 406 5.95 -7.17 0.39
C ALA A 406 6.95 -8.25 -0.06
N GLU A 407 6.48 -9.49 -0.24
CA GLU A 407 7.29 -10.61 -0.70
C GLU A 407 7.72 -10.42 -2.17
N ILE A 408 6.79 -9.95 -3.02
CA ILE A 408 7.07 -9.67 -4.44
C ILE A 408 8.08 -8.53 -4.56
N SER A 409 7.92 -7.45 -3.80
CA SER A 409 8.83 -6.31 -3.79
C SER A 409 10.23 -6.70 -3.32
N LYS A 410 10.33 -7.51 -2.25
CA LYS A 410 11.60 -8.04 -1.77
C LYS A 410 12.28 -8.90 -2.84
N LEU A 411 11.52 -9.81 -3.47
CA LEU A 411 12.05 -10.68 -4.53
C LEU A 411 12.51 -9.88 -5.75
N SER A 412 11.73 -8.87 -6.17
CA SER A 412 12.10 -7.97 -7.29
C SER A 412 13.40 -7.25 -7.01
N ALA A 413 13.56 -6.66 -5.80
CA ALA A 413 14.79 -5.96 -5.42
C ALA A 413 16.03 -6.88 -5.42
N VAL A 414 15.86 -8.13 -4.98
CA VAL A 414 16.96 -9.12 -5.04
C VAL A 414 17.27 -9.56 -6.46
N LEU A 415 16.23 -9.66 -7.33
CA LEU A 415 16.44 -9.98 -8.75
C LEU A 415 17.13 -8.84 -9.50
N ASP A 416 16.87 -7.58 -9.13
CA ASP A 416 17.57 -6.42 -9.70
C ASP A 416 19.07 -6.48 -9.38
N GLU A 417 19.45 -6.92 -8.18
CA GLU A 417 20.84 -7.12 -7.78
C GLU A 417 21.46 -8.34 -8.46
N LEU A 418 20.72 -9.45 -8.58
CA LEU A 418 21.18 -10.65 -9.29
C LEU A 418 21.37 -10.41 -10.80
N GLN A 419 20.63 -9.46 -11.38
CA GLN A 419 20.61 -9.22 -12.82
C GLN A 419 22.02 -8.95 -13.35
N SER A 420 22.78 -8.05 -12.73
CA SER A 420 24.12 -7.66 -13.20
C SER A 420 25.08 -8.83 -13.26
N HIS A 421 25.06 -9.69 -12.26
CA HIS A 421 25.91 -10.89 -12.22
C HIS A 421 25.45 -11.96 -13.22
N ALA A 422 24.14 -12.17 -13.35
CA ALA A 422 23.57 -13.11 -14.30
C ALA A 422 23.83 -12.68 -15.76
N GLU A 423 23.70 -11.39 -16.07
CA GLU A 423 24.03 -10.82 -17.38
C GLU A 423 25.50 -11.04 -17.71
N THR A 424 26.39 -10.75 -16.77
CA THR A 424 27.85 -10.94 -16.94
C THR A 424 28.16 -12.40 -17.24
N VAL A 425 27.65 -13.35 -16.45
CA VAL A 425 27.88 -14.79 -16.68
C VAL A 425 27.34 -15.22 -18.03
N GLN A 426 26.10 -14.81 -18.38
CA GLN A 426 25.49 -15.21 -19.67
C GLN A 426 26.23 -14.62 -20.87
N LEU A 427 26.63 -13.35 -20.79
CA LEU A 427 27.37 -12.65 -21.83
C LEU A 427 28.73 -13.31 -22.05
N GLN A 428 29.51 -13.48 -20.98
CA GLN A 428 30.85 -14.09 -21.09
C GLN A 428 30.79 -15.54 -21.56
N ASP A 429 29.83 -16.34 -21.08
CA ASP A 429 29.63 -17.71 -21.59
C ASP A 429 29.30 -17.70 -23.09
N SER A 430 28.46 -16.75 -23.56
CA SER A 430 28.14 -16.63 -24.98
C SER A 430 29.34 -16.21 -25.81
N LEU A 431 30.13 -15.24 -25.35
CA LEU A 431 31.33 -14.77 -26.01
C LEU A 431 32.42 -15.87 -26.11
N LEU A 432 32.60 -16.64 -25.04
CA LEU A 432 33.53 -17.80 -25.06
C LEU A 432 33.08 -18.87 -26.04
N GLN A 433 31.78 -19.18 -26.12
CA GLN A 433 31.23 -20.11 -27.08
C GLN A 433 31.45 -19.62 -28.53
N LEU A 434 31.26 -18.30 -28.77
CA LEU A 434 31.53 -17.70 -30.08
C LEU A 434 33.02 -17.77 -30.47
N ALA A 435 33.91 -17.59 -29.48
CA ALA A 435 35.36 -17.68 -29.71
C ALA A 435 35.86 -19.07 -30.15
N GLU A 436 35.09 -20.13 -29.79
CA GLU A 436 35.38 -21.51 -30.16
C GLU A 436 34.88 -21.90 -31.56
N LEU A 437 33.98 -21.08 -32.16
CA LEU A 437 33.40 -21.39 -33.46
C LEU A 437 34.40 -21.22 -34.62
N PRO A 438 34.30 -22.05 -35.64
CA PRO A 438 35.04 -21.82 -36.90
C PRO A 438 34.63 -20.50 -37.54
N LYS A 439 35.57 -19.73 -38.07
CA LYS A 439 35.34 -18.38 -38.64
C LYS A 439 34.12 -18.28 -39.55
N LYS A 440 33.85 -19.26 -40.39
CA LYS A 440 32.68 -19.28 -41.30
C LYS A 440 31.34 -19.45 -40.58
N GLU A 441 31.31 -20.08 -39.43
CA GLU A 441 30.12 -20.23 -38.61
C GLU A 441 29.91 -18.99 -37.74
N LEU A 442 31.00 -18.45 -37.22
CA LEU A 442 30.99 -17.19 -36.48
C LEU A 442 30.43 -16.03 -37.33
N ASP A 443 30.94 -15.84 -38.54
CA ASP A 443 30.47 -14.81 -39.48
C ASP A 443 28.94 -14.94 -39.72
N LYS A 444 28.44 -16.17 -39.89
CA LYS A 444 27.00 -16.41 -40.06
C LYS A 444 26.18 -16.09 -38.80
N VAL A 445 26.73 -16.32 -37.61
CA VAL A 445 26.03 -15.98 -36.36
C VAL A 445 25.98 -14.48 -36.20
N ILE A 446 27.07 -13.77 -36.44
CA ILE A 446 27.14 -12.30 -36.39
C ILE A 446 26.21 -11.70 -37.43
N GLU A 447 26.19 -12.16 -38.69
CA GLU A 447 25.22 -11.71 -39.70
C GLU A 447 23.78 -11.89 -39.23
N ARG A 448 23.48 -13.02 -38.59
CA ARG A 448 22.12 -13.26 -38.05
C ARG A 448 21.76 -12.26 -36.91
N ILE A 449 22.69 -12.01 -35.99
CA ILE A 449 22.49 -11.04 -34.92
C ILE A 449 22.22 -9.63 -35.48
N ILE A 450 22.99 -9.22 -36.47
CA ILE A 450 22.80 -7.94 -37.15
C ILE A 450 21.43 -7.89 -37.89
N ASP A 451 21.06 -8.98 -38.56
CA ASP A 451 19.75 -9.05 -39.24
C ASP A 451 18.57 -9.02 -38.24
N GLU A 452 18.73 -9.69 -37.07
CA GLU A 452 17.75 -9.63 -36.01
C GLU A 452 17.64 -8.24 -35.39
N LEU A 453 18.78 -7.54 -35.19
CA LEU A 453 18.83 -6.15 -34.72
C LEU A 453 18.10 -5.22 -35.70
N LYS A 454 18.46 -5.24 -36.98
CA LYS A 454 17.79 -4.45 -38.04
C LYS A 454 16.30 -4.74 -38.12
N LYS A 455 15.89 -5.98 -37.91
CA LYS A 455 14.48 -6.35 -37.90
C LYS A 455 13.75 -5.80 -36.66
N ALA A 456 14.41 -5.85 -35.48
CA ALA A 456 13.87 -5.31 -34.23
C ALA A 456 13.73 -3.79 -34.30
N GLU A 457 14.72 -3.08 -34.85
CA GLU A 457 14.67 -1.64 -35.08
C GLU A 457 13.53 -1.25 -36.02
N LYS A 458 13.40 -1.97 -37.15
CA LYS A 458 12.31 -1.75 -38.09
C LYS A 458 10.93 -2.04 -37.46
N GLU A 459 10.82 -3.07 -36.63
CA GLU A 459 9.57 -3.37 -35.89
C GLU A 459 9.27 -2.30 -34.83
N ALA A 460 10.29 -1.70 -34.21
CA ALA A 460 10.15 -0.59 -33.28
C ALA A 460 9.67 0.67 -34.02
N GLU A 461 10.31 1.03 -35.15
CA GLU A 461 9.87 2.14 -35.99
C GLU A 461 8.44 1.96 -36.53
N ASP A 462 8.10 0.74 -36.94
CA ASP A 462 6.74 0.43 -37.43
C ASP A 462 5.71 0.52 -36.30
N LYS A 463 6.05 0.14 -35.05
CA LYS A 463 5.21 0.31 -33.86
C LYS A 463 5.03 1.78 -33.50
N GLU A 464 6.10 2.57 -33.54
CA GLU A 464 6.06 3.99 -33.24
C GLU A 464 5.19 4.75 -34.28
N ARG A 465 5.38 4.45 -35.55
CA ARG A 465 4.56 4.98 -36.65
C ARG A 465 3.09 4.57 -36.56
N LEU A 466 2.82 3.34 -36.08
CA LEU A 466 1.44 2.87 -35.86
C LEU A 466 0.79 3.62 -34.67
N ALA A 467 1.54 3.82 -33.60
CA ALA A 467 1.10 4.58 -32.44
C ALA A 467 0.87 6.07 -32.77
N GLU A 468 1.70 6.68 -33.59
CA GLU A 468 1.50 8.02 -34.13
C GLU A 468 0.23 8.09 -35.00
N TYR A 469 0.03 7.11 -35.87
CA TYR A 469 -1.18 7.03 -36.74
C TYR A 469 -2.47 6.81 -35.93
N GLU A 470 -2.40 6.00 -34.86
CA GLU A 470 -3.54 5.80 -33.95
C GLU A 470 -3.83 7.06 -33.12
N ASN A 471 -2.81 7.79 -32.65
CA ASN A 471 -2.96 9.08 -31.99
C ASN A 471 -3.54 10.16 -32.91
N GLU A 472 -3.10 10.22 -34.18
CA GLU A 472 -3.69 11.10 -35.16
C GLU A 472 -5.16 10.75 -35.47
N ARG A 473 -5.49 9.46 -35.51
CA ARG A 473 -6.86 8.98 -35.77
C ARG A 473 -7.80 9.21 -34.59
N GLN A 474 -7.30 9.14 -33.33
CA GLN A 474 -8.08 9.50 -32.14
C GLN A 474 -8.29 11.02 -32.03
N GLY A 475 -7.45 11.83 -32.67
CA GLY A 475 -7.61 13.28 -32.78
C GLY A 475 -8.60 13.72 -33.87
N GLN A 476 -8.95 12.86 -34.85
CA GLN A 476 -9.95 13.14 -35.87
C GLN A 476 -11.32 12.61 -35.42
N VAL A 477 -12.08 13.43 -34.74
CA VAL A 477 -13.52 13.24 -34.53
C VAL A 477 -14.20 13.24 -35.92
N ASP A 478 -14.82 12.12 -36.28
CA ASP A 478 -15.55 11.93 -37.54
C ASP A 478 -16.60 13.03 -37.69
N PRO A 479 -16.54 13.91 -38.73
CA PRO A 479 -17.50 15.00 -38.91
C PRO A 479 -18.92 14.52 -39.21
N LEU A 480 -19.14 13.21 -39.39
CA LEU A 480 -20.45 12.61 -39.74
C LEU A 480 -21.24 12.11 -38.52
N ALA A 481 -20.69 12.11 -37.32
CA ALA A 481 -21.39 11.65 -36.11
C ALA A 481 -22.12 12.77 -35.31
N SER A 482 -22.13 14.03 -35.80
CA SER A 482 -22.78 15.13 -35.06
C SER A 482 -24.06 15.62 -35.77
N ASN A 483 -25.13 14.83 -35.72
CA ASN A 483 -26.50 15.30 -35.97
C ASN A 483 -27.37 15.12 -34.72
N GLN A 484 -26.96 15.72 -33.61
CA GLN A 484 -27.85 16.12 -32.53
C GLN A 484 -27.61 17.62 -32.24
N PRO A 485 -28.63 18.45 -32.13
CA PRO A 485 -28.46 19.85 -31.82
C PRO A 485 -28.05 20.00 -30.37
N THR A 486 -26.76 20.20 -30.14
CA THR A 486 -26.24 20.66 -28.86
C THR A 486 -26.71 22.08 -28.62
N GLN A 487 -27.61 22.27 -27.66
CA GLN A 487 -27.85 23.58 -27.07
C GLN A 487 -26.53 24.10 -26.48
N PRO A 488 -26.20 25.38 -26.68
CA PRO A 488 -25.03 25.98 -26.07
C PRO A 488 -25.25 26.00 -24.55
N VAL A 489 -24.50 25.23 -23.82
CA VAL A 489 -24.38 25.38 -22.36
C VAL A 489 -23.61 26.67 -22.10
N VAL A 490 -24.39 27.75 -21.89
CA VAL A 490 -23.85 28.96 -21.31
C VAL A 490 -23.55 28.65 -19.83
N GLY A 491 -22.36 28.16 -19.57
CA GLY A 491 -21.81 28.13 -18.21
C GLY A 491 -21.54 29.57 -17.74
N PRO A 492 -21.61 29.85 -16.43
CA PRO A 492 -21.26 31.17 -15.92
C PRO A 492 -19.83 31.50 -16.30
N LYS A 493 -19.61 32.72 -16.87
CA LYS A 493 -18.27 33.25 -17.07
C LYS A 493 -17.65 33.44 -15.70
N ASP A 494 -16.77 32.50 -15.36
CA ASP A 494 -15.92 32.64 -14.18
C ASP A 494 -14.76 33.57 -14.59
N ASP A 495 -14.77 34.79 -14.07
CA ASP A 495 -13.73 35.82 -14.29
C ASP A 495 -12.45 35.53 -13.50
N SER A 496 -12.30 34.28 -12.99
CA SER A 496 -11.08 33.86 -12.29
C SER A 496 -9.90 33.79 -13.27
N TRP A 497 -8.75 34.25 -12.82
CA TRP A 497 -7.50 34.20 -13.56
C TRP A 497 -7.22 32.78 -14.07
N TYR A 498 -6.86 32.61 -15.37
CA TYR A 498 -6.81 31.33 -16.08
C TYR A 498 -5.99 30.23 -15.38
N PHE A 499 -5.01 30.57 -14.53
CA PHE A 499 -4.25 29.62 -13.74
C PHE A 499 -5.09 28.87 -12.68
N TYR A 500 -6.19 29.46 -12.23
CA TYR A 500 -7.11 28.82 -11.29
C TYR A 500 -8.26 28.07 -11.98
N ASN A 501 -8.41 28.28 -13.30
CA ASN A 501 -9.41 27.56 -14.11
C ASN A 501 -8.78 26.27 -14.68
N LYS A 502 -9.03 25.13 -14.02
CA LYS A 502 -8.47 23.82 -14.40
C LYS A 502 -8.83 23.41 -15.83
N THR A 503 -9.98 23.83 -16.35
CA THR A 503 -10.45 23.50 -17.70
C THR A 503 -9.64 24.29 -18.74
N GLN A 504 -9.48 25.59 -18.57
CA GLN A 504 -8.66 26.42 -19.45
C GLN A 504 -7.18 26.06 -19.40
N LEU A 505 -6.67 25.67 -18.23
CA LEU A 505 -5.30 25.21 -18.06
C LEU A 505 -5.05 23.88 -18.81
N ALA A 506 -6.02 22.95 -18.78
CA ALA A 506 -5.94 21.69 -19.50
C ALA A 506 -6.01 21.91 -21.03
N GLU A 507 -6.88 22.81 -21.45
CA GLU A 507 -7.04 23.17 -22.87
C GLU A 507 -5.78 23.90 -23.39
N GLY A 508 -5.23 24.84 -22.63
CA GLY A 508 -3.96 25.50 -22.94
C GLY A 508 -2.76 24.55 -23.02
N LYS A 509 -2.70 23.53 -22.14
CA LYS A 509 -1.67 22.47 -22.21
C LYS A 509 -1.79 21.63 -23.49
N ARG A 510 -3.00 21.24 -23.87
CA ARG A 510 -3.24 20.49 -25.13
C ARG A 510 -2.85 21.30 -26.35
N GLU A 511 -3.21 22.59 -26.37
CA GLU A 511 -2.88 23.46 -27.48
C GLU A 511 -1.38 23.77 -27.55
N PHE A 512 -0.71 23.89 -26.39
CA PHE A 512 0.74 23.98 -26.32
C PHE A 512 1.42 22.73 -26.88
N GLN A 513 0.97 21.54 -26.47
CA GLN A 513 1.50 20.27 -26.97
C GLN A 513 1.27 20.10 -28.49
N ARG A 514 0.12 20.53 -28.98
CA ARG A 514 -0.18 20.51 -30.43
C ARG A 514 0.73 21.40 -31.27
N LEU A 515 1.05 22.61 -30.75
CA LEU A 515 1.84 23.59 -31.48
C LEU A 515 3.36 23.41 -31.33
N TRP A 516 3.78 22.90 -30.17
CA TRP A 516 5.19 22.90 -29.73
C TRP A 516 5.72 21.51 -29.35
N GLY A 517 4.90 20.46 -29.38
CA GLY A 517 5.27 19.11 -28.96
C GLY A 517 5.59 19.01 -27.45
N ASN A 518 6.26 17.92 -27.05
CA ASN A 518 6.67 17.64 -25.65
C ASN A 518 7.93 18.39 -25.23
N ARG A 519 7.95 19.72 -25.34
CA ARG A 519 9.11 20.52 -24.97
C ARG A 519 9.19 20.71 -23.45
N LYS A 520 10.39 20.52 -22.90
CA LYS A 520 10.66 20.75 -21.47
C LYS A 520 10.65 22.26 -21.15
N ASN A 521 10.25 22.61 -19.94
CA ASN A 521 10.29 23.98 -19.44
C ASN A 521 11.75 24.35 -19.07
N GLU A 522 12.47 24.87 -20.02
CA GLU A 522 13.88 25.29 -19.92
C GLU A 522 14.11 26.58 -20.69
N ASP A 523 15.20 27.26 -20.45
CA ASP A 523 15.52 28.49 -21.15
C ASP A 523 15.64 28.25 -22.65
N ASN A 524 15.12 29.22 -23.45
CA ASN A 524 15.06 29.12 -24.92
C ASN A 524 14.23 28.01 -25.52
N TRP A 525 13.25 27.45 -24.80
CA TRP A 525 12.34 26.36 -25.24
C TRP A 525 11.64 26.60 -26.59
N ARG A 526 11.52 27.86 -27.05
CA ARG A 526 10.92 28.26 -28.36
C ARG A 526 11.81 28.00 -29.57
N ARG A 527 13.12 27.79 -29.37
CA ARG A 527 14.07 27.60 -30.46
C ARG A 527 14.13 26.11 -30.83
N MET A 528 14.05 25.81 -32.12
CA MET A 528 14.10 24.45 -32.66
C MET A 528 15.56 23.92 -32.67
N ASN A 529 16.56 24.77 -32.89
CA ASN A 529 17.98 24.47 -32.80
C ASN A 529 18.63 25.26 -31.66
N LYS A 530 19.12 24.58 -30.65
CA LYS A 530 19.82 25.17 -29.49
C LYS A 530 21.32 25.41 -29.76
N THR A 531 21.81 25.00 -30.91
CA THR A 531 23.22 24.97 -31.28
C THR A 531 23.84 26.33 -31.64
N GLU A 532 23.12 27.43 -31.62
CA GLU A 532 23.67 28.72 -32.09
C GLU A 532 24.02 29.73 -30.96
N THR A 533 24.31 29.33 -29.74
CA THR A 533 24.75 30.28 -28.70
C THR A 533 25.89 29.80 -27.82
N VAL A 534 26.76 28.93 -28.31
CA VAL A 534 28.05 28.71 -27.68
C VAL A 534 29.13 28.84 -28.76
N LEU A 535 29.48 30.07 -29.04
CA LEU A 535 30.80 30.39 -29.62
C LEU A 535 31.79 30.35 -28.47
N PHE A 536 32.87 29.55 -28.68
CA PHE A 536 34.05 29.32 -27.82
C PHE A 536 33.87 28.20 -26.79
N ASP A 537 33.91 26.95 -27.21
CA ASP A 537 35.00 26.02 -26.88
C ASP A 537 35.06 24.92 -27.94
N GLU A 538 36.22 24.77 -28.55
CA GLU A 538 36.53 23.73 -29.55
C GLU A 538 36.73 22.41 -28.80
N SER A 539 35.84 21.47 -29.07
CA SER A 539 36.05 20.02 -29.16
C SER A 539 34.85 19.22 -28.64
N ALA A 540 33.91 18.92 -29.53
CA ALA A 540 33.06 17.75 -29.40
C ALA A 540 32.42 17.48 -30.77
N GLU A 541 32.83 16.37 -31.35
CA GLU A 541 32.30 15.83 -32.58
C GLU A 541 30.87 15.36 -32.43
N GLU A 542 30.12 15.46 -33.52
CA GLU A 542 28.70 15.11 -33.64
C GLU A 542 28.49 13.60 -33.45
N ASP A 543 27.58 13.22 -32.51
CA ASP A 543 27.01 11.88 -32.45
C ASP A 543 25.51 11.96 -32.63
N GLU A 544 25.00 11.25 -33.63
CA GLU A 544 23.58 10.98 -33.86
C GLU A 544 23.02 10.10 -32.73
N GLU A 545 21.95 10.53 -32.09
CA GLU A 545 21.36 9.90 -30.91
C GLU A 545 20.68 8.56 -31.21
N ALA A 546 21.23 7.49 -30.71
CA ALA A 546 20.53 6.24 -30.47
C ALA A 546 19.70 6.32 -29.15
N SER A 547 18.58 5.63 -29.10
CA SER A 547 17.59 5.64 -28.03
C SER A 547 18.18 5.41 -26.63
N PRO A 548 17.73 6.15 -25.57
CA PRO A 548 18.37 6.20 -24.24
C PRO A 548 18.51 4.87 -23.49
N ALA A 549 17.68 3.90 -23.78
CA ALA A 549 17.67 2.60 -23.07
C ALA A 549 18.79 1.63 -23.51
N VAL A 550 19.33 1.81 -24.71
CA VAL A 550 20.42 0.97 -25.23
C VAL A 550 21.80 1.58 -24.90
N GLN A 551 21.87 2.92 -24.84
CA GLN A 551 23.09 3.62 -24.44
C GLN A 551 23.43 3.44 -22.96
N ASP A 552 22.43 3.36 -22.07
CA ASP A 552 22.68 3.23 -20.62
C ASP A 552 23.23 1.84 -20.26
N SER A 553 22.81 0.79 -20.97
CA SER A 553 23.32 -0.57 -20.77
C SER A 553 24.74 -0.78 -21.31
N LEU A 554 25.09 -0.11 -22.42
CA LEU A 554 26.41 -0.23 -23.03
C LEU A 554 27.48 0.62 -22.34
N GLN A 555 27.12 1.85 -21.91
CA GLN A 555 28.03 2.73 -21.17
C GLN A 555 28.36 2.20 -19.77
N THR A 556 27.42 1.55 -19.09
CA THR A 556 27.67 0.89 -17.80
C THR A 556 28.57 -0.33 -17.93
N LEU A 557 28.47 -1.07 -19.02
CA LEU A 557 29.34 -2.24 -19.27
C LEU A 557 30.79 -1.81 -19.58
N ASP A 558 30.96 -0.82 -20.45
CA ASP A 558 32.28 -0.28 -20.81
C ASP A 558 33.00 0.40 -19.64
N GLN A 559 32.26 1.13 -18.80
CA GLN A 559 32.80 1.77 -17.60
C GLN A 559 33.16 0.75 -16.50
N ARG A 560 32.41 -0.34 -16.36
CA ARG A 560 32.73 -1.42 -15.42
C ARG A 560 33.93 -2.23 -15.88
N MET A 561 34.03 -2.59 -17.18
CA MET A 561 35.20 -3.26 -17.74
C MET A 561 36.48 -2.39 -17.64
N ALA A 562 36.37 -1.08 -17.87
CA ALA A 562 37.51 -0.16 -17.74
C ALA A 562 37.96 0.00 -16.27
N ALA A 563 37.03 0.07 -15.31
CA ALA A 563 37.35 0.20 -13.89
C ALA A 563 37.96 -1.10 -13.32
N GLU A 564 37.53 -2.25 -13.80
CA GLU A 564 38.03 -3.55 -13.33
C GLU A 564 39.39 -3.88 -13.94
N LEU A 565 39.63 -3.50 -15.19
CA LEU A 565 40.96 -3.56 -15.81
C LEU A 565 42.00 -2.66 -15.12
N ASP A 566 41.54 -1.49 -14.59
CA ASP A 566 42.39 -0.56 -13.85
C ASP A 566 42.69 -1.05 -12.42
N SER A 567 41.72 -1.77 -11.80
CA SER A 567 41.89 -2.39 -10.49
C SER A 567 42.83 -3.60 -10.48
N LEU A 568 42.94 -4.30 -11.64
CA LEU A 568 43.81 -5.47 -11.81
C LEU A 568 45.25 -5.09 -12.20
N GLY A 569 45.57 -3.78 -12.31
CA GLY A 569 46.92 -3.29 -12.56
C GLY A 569 47.47 -3.62 -13.95
N VAL A 570 46.60 -3.93 -14.92
CA VAL A 570 46.99 -4.23 -16.30
C VAL A 570 47.12 -2.93 -17.08
N SER A 571 48.29 -2.35 -17.10
CA SER A 571 48.65 -1.20 -17.96
C SER A 571 48.46 -1.61 -19.42
N LYS A 572 47.75 -0.78 -20.20
CA LYS A 572 47.59 -0.96 -21.64
C LYS A 572 48.98 -1.19 -22.31
N PRO A 573 49.23 -2.24 -23.06
CA PRO A 573 50.43 -2.35 -23.88
C PRO A 573 50.28 -1.38 -25.06
N ALA A 574 51.07 -0.36 -25.05
CA ALA A 574 51.24 0.56 -26.20
C ALA A 574 52.07 -0.13 -27.29
N ASP A 575 51.56 -1.10 -28.01
CA ASP A 575 52.04 -1.60 -29.28
C ASP A 575 51.34 -2.93 -29.64
N ALA A 576 50.12 -2.84 -30.15
CA ALA A 576 49.56 -3.93 -30.96
C ALA A 576 48.44 -3.38 -31.85
N VAL A 577 48.78 -3.25 -33.16
CA VAL A 577 47.87 -3.27 -34.31
C VAL A 577 46.58 -2.46 -34.12
N GLN A 578 46.48 -1.35 -34.80
CA GLN A 578 45.24 -0.61 -35.09
C GLN A 578 44.20 -1.61 -35.69
N GLN A 579 43.40 -2.21 -34.84
CA GLN A 579 42.10 -2.73 -35.25
C GLN A 579 41.15 -1.57 -35.29
N VAL A 580 40.58 -1.30 -36.44
CA VAL A 580 39.50 -0.36 -36.66
C VAL A 580 38.33 -0.85 -35.78
N THR A 581 38.16 -0.29 -34.62
CA THR A 581 36.98 -0.50 -33.74
C THR A 581 35.87 0.34 -34.30
N SER A 582 34.95 -0.26 -35.03
CA SER A 582 33.69 0.36 -35.41
C SER A 582 32.81 0.38 -34.17
N ASN A 583 32.26 1.55 -33.83
CA ASN A 583 31.28 1.71 -32.78
C ASN A 583 29.83 1.41 -33.25
N ASP A 584 29.68 0.99 -34.54
CA ASP A 584 28.38 0.72 -35.14
C ASP A 584 27.93 -0.74 -34.88
N PRO A 585 26.83 -0.99 -34.13
CA PRO A 585 26.30 -2.34 -33.91
C PRO A 585 25.82 -3.04 -35.18
N HIS A 586 25.71 -2.34 -36.32
CA HIS A 586 25.36 -2.90 -37.62
C HIS A 586 26.55 -3.43 -38.38
N GLU A 587 27.77 -3.25 -37.86
CA GLU A 587 29.01 -3.76 -38.50
C GLU A 587 29.53 -5.01 -37.79
N PRO A 588 29.95 -6.03 -38.54
CA PRO A 588 30.54 -7.23 -37.98
C PRO A 588 31.78 -6.98 -37.10
N ALA A 589 32.52 -5.89 -37.39
CA ALA A 589 33.72 -5.49 -36.65
C ALA A 589 33.42 -5.17 -35.18
N TYR A 590 32.24 -4.58 -34.87
CA TYR A 590 31.80 -4.31 -33.54
C TYR A 590 31.72 -5.57 -32.66
N TYR A 591 31.10 -6.63 -33.16
CA TYR A 591 30.97 -7.89 -32.44
C TYR A 591 32.29 -8.66 -32.35
N MET A 592 33.11 -8.61 -33.43
CA MET A 592 34.42 -9.26 -33.47
C MET A 592 35.39 -8.69 -32.43
N ALA A 593 35.29 -7.38 -32.12
CA ALA A 593 36.15 -6.75 -31.13
C ALA A 593 35.82 -7.20 -29.69
N GLN A 594 34.59 -7.63 -29.42
CA GLN A 594 34.16 -8.09 -28.11
C GLN A 594 34.43 -9.55 -27.80
N ILE A 595 34.73 -10.35 -28.84
CA ILE A 595 34.96 -11.80 -28.68
C ILE A 595 36.39 -12.07 -28.19
N PRO A 596 36.58 -12.82 -27.08
CA PRO A 596 37.88 -13.09 -26.48
C PRO A 596 38.64 -14.16 -27.30
N PHE A 597 39.43 -13.73 -28.27
CA PHE A 597 40.20 -14.65 -29.08
C PHE A 597 41.57 -15.01 -28.46
N SER A 598 42.16 -14.11 -27.69
CA SER A 598 43.44 -14.35 -27.01
C SER A 598 43.26 -15.09 -25.70
N ASP A 599 44.26 -15.90 -25.30
CA ASP A 599 44.23 -16.66 -24.05
C ASP A 599 44.10 -15.73 -22.83
N ALA A 600 44.70 -14.53 -22.84
CA ALA A 600 44.57 -13.54 -21.78
C ALA A 600 43.12 -12.97 -21.69
N GLN A 601 42.48 -12.73 -22.83
CA GLN A 601 41.07 -12.28 -22.84
C GLN A 601 40.11 -13.37 -22.34
N LYS A 602 40.38 -14.65 -22.68
CA LYS A 602 39.60 -15.77 -22.15
C LYS A 602 39.76 -15.95 -20.65
N GLU A 603 40.97 -15.73 -20.12
CA GLU A 603 41.25 -15.80 -18.69
C GLU A 603 40.44 -14.72 -17.92
N VAL A 604 40.42 -13.50 -18.45
CA VAL A 604 39.55 -12.41 -17.89
C VAL A 604 38.07 -12.80 -17.96
N ALA A 605 37.62 -13.33 -19.10
CA ALA A 605 36.20 -13.76 -19.23
C ALA A 605 35.86 -14.88 -18.23
N HIS A 606 36.77 -15.82 -18.01
CA HIS A 606 36.58 -16.86 -17.00
C HIS A 606 36.58 -16.32 -15.58
N GLY A 607 37.41 -15.35 -15.24
CA GLY A 607 37.40 -14.64 -13.95
C GLY A 607 36.07 -13.96 -13.68
N LEU A 608 35.52 -13.23 -14.66
CA LEU A 608 34.22 -12.60 -14.57
C LEU A 608 33.06 -13.59 -14.36
N ILE A 609 33.11 -14.75 -14.98
CA ILE A 609 32.11 -15.81 -14.78
C ILE A 609 32.26 -16.41 -13.38
N GLU A 610 33.47 -16.64 -12.91
CA GLU A 610 33.76 -17.18 -11.60
C GLU A 610 33.21 -16.27 -10.50
N GLU A 611 33.53 -14.97 -10.56
CA GLU A 611 33.04 -13.97 -9.61
C GLU A 611 31.53 -13.81 -9.71
N GLY A 612 30.95 -13.74 -10.91
CA GLY A 612 29.53 -13.67 -11.14
C GLY A 612 28.76 -14.83 -10.51
N LEU A 613 29.23 -16.07 -10.70
CA LEU A 613 28.61 -17.28 -10.09
C LEU A 613 28.73 -17.27 -8.56
N TYR A 614 29.87 -16.81 -8.02
CA TYR A 614 30.06 -16.71 -6.56
C TYR A 614 29.09 -15.69 -5.95
N ASN A 615 29.04 -14.48 -6.49
CA ASN A 615 28.16 -13.41 -6.01
C ASN A 615 26.68 -13.80 -6.12
N MET A 616 26.27 -14.43 -7.23
CA MET A 616 24.92 -14.99 -7.37
C MET A 616 24.62 -16.02 -6.25
N GLY A 617 25.56 -16.92 -5.97
CA GLY A 617 25.42 -17.92 -4.91
C GLY A 617 25.22 -17.28 -3.53
N VAL A 618 25.98 -16.23 -3.21
CA VAL A 618 25.90 -15.46 -1.95
C VAL A 618 24.55 -14.74 -1.86
N ILE A 619 24.15 -13.98 -2.87
CA ILE A 619 22.88 -13.24 -2.88
C ILE A 619 21.68 -14.18 -2.71
N ILE A 620 21.68 -15.33 -3.40
CA ILE A 620 20.62 -16.33 -3.29
C ILE A 620 20.57 -16.94 -1.87
N ASN A 621 21.73 -17.16 -1.24
CA ASN A 621 21.80 -17.66 0.13
C ASN A 621 21.29 -16.65 1.15
N GLU A 622 21.78 -15.42 1.12
CA GLU A 622 21.59 -14.43 2.17
C GLU A 622 20.26 -13.69 2.05
N LYS A 623 19.88 -13.32 0.82
CA LYS A 623 18.70 -12.46 0.59
C LYS A 623 17.43 -13.22 0.24
N LEU A 624 17.57 -14.34 -0.55
CA LEU A 624 16.44 -15.19 -0.92
C LEU A 624 16.23 -16.37 0.04
N GLU A 625 17.24 -16.73 0.83
CA GLU A 625 17.23 -17.91 1.70
C GLU A 625 16.84 -19.19 0.91
N ASN A 626 17.09 -19.21 -0.40
CA ASN A 626 16.82 -20.37 -1.25
C ASN A 626 18.04 -21.29 -1.31
N PHE A 627 18.28 -22.00 -0.20
CA PHE A 627 19.44 -22.85 -0.03
C PHE A 627 19.66 -23.90 -1.14
N PRO A 628 18.61 -24.62 -1.64
CA PRO A 628 18.81 -25.55 -2.73
C PRO A 628 19.33 -24.90 -4.02
N LEU A 629 18.89 -23.68 -4.31
CA LEU A 629 19.30 -22.94 -5.49
C LEU A 629 20.73 -22.42 -5.35
N SER A 630 21.07 -21.82 -4.20
CA SER A 630 22.43 -21.36 -3.89
C SER A 630 23.45 -22.52 -3.96
N ILE A 631 23.13 -23.67 -3.35
CA ILE A 631 23.96 -24.87 -3.42
C ILE A 631 24.16 -25.33 -4.87
N ARG A 632 23.14 -25.23 -5.73
CA ARG A 632 23.25 -25.58 -7.15
C ARG A 632 24.20 -24.61 -7.86
N THR A 633 24.09 -23.30 -7.61
CA THR A 633 24.96 -22.28 -8.20
C THR A 633 26.42 -22.49 -7.77
N PHE A 634 26.67 -22.72 -6.49
CA PHE A 634 28.00 -22.99 -5.98
C PHE A 634 28.59 -24.32 -6.51
N ASN A 635 27.77 -25.35 -6.68
CA ASN A 635 28.22 -26.59 -7.33
C ASN A 635 28.57 -26.39 -8.81
N ASP A 636 27.87 -25.49 -9.51
CA ASP A 636 28.21 -25.13 -10.89
C ASP A 636 29.55 -24.39 -10.95
N LEU A 637 29.76 -23.43 -10.01
CA LEU A 637 31.03 -22.75 -9.82
C LEU A 637 32.19 -23.76 -9.60
N GLU A 638 32.04 -24.67 -8.64
CA GLU A 638 33.06 -25.66 -8.34
C GLU A 638 33.37 -26.59 -9.54
N ARG A 639 32.33 -26.99 -10.28
CA ARG A 639 32.47 -27.82 -11.47
C ARG A 639 33.26 -27.15 -12.58
N ARG A 640 32.99 -25.83 -12.80
CA ARG A 640 33.65 -25.05 -13.87
C ARG A 640 35.04 -24.59 -13.44
N TYR A 641 35.21 -24.21 -12.20
CA TYR A 641 36.45 -23.63 -11.65
C TYR A 641 36.90 -24.35 -10.36
N PRO A 642 37.49 -25.57 -10.50
CA PRO A 642 37.90 -26.39 -9.37
C PRO A 642 39.00 -25.75 -8.50
N GLU A 643 39.74 -24.75 -9.03
CA GLU A 643 40.83 -24.03 -8.35
C GLU A 643 40.45 -22.61 -7.94
N SER A 644 39.13 -22.30 -7.90
CA SER A 644 38.58 -20.99 -7.51
C SER A 644 39.12 -20.51 -6.17
N GLU A 645 39.38 -19.21 -6.04
CA GLU A 645 39.80 -18.59 -4.78
C GLU A 645 38.66 -18.59 -3.75
N HIS A 646 37.40 -18.62 -4.21
CA HIS A 646 36.20 -18.58 -3.36
C HIS A 646 35.84 -19.95 -2.75
N ARG A 647 36.58 -21.02 -3.02
CA ARG A 647 36.27 -22.39 -2.54
C ARG A 647 36.10 -22.49 -1.03
N LEU A 648 36.93 -21.78 -0.27
CA LEU A 648 36.87 -21.84 1.19
C LEU A 648 35.53 -21.35 1.71
N ASP A 649 35.12 -20.14 1.31
CA ASP A 649 33.88 -19.51 1.74
C ASP A 649 32.66 -20.25 1.20
N MET A 650 32.72 -20.69 -0.05
CA MET A 650 31.68 -21.49 -0.69
C MET A 650 31.44 -22.82 0.06
N TYR A 651 32.49 -23.55 0.43
CA TYR A 651 32.35 -24.82 1.15
C TYR A 651 31.75 -24.63 2.53
N TYR A 652 32.15 -23.56 3.20
CA TYR A 652 31.60 -23.17 4.49
C TYR A 652 30.13 -22.77 4.37
N ALA A 653 29.78 -21.95 3.41
CA ALA A 653 28.40 -21.55 3.14
C ALA A 653 27.49 -22.76 2.83
N ILE A 654 27.94 -23.69 2.00
CA ILE A 654 27.19 -24.93 1.67
C ILE A 654 26.98 -25.79 2.92
N TYR A 655 28.02 -25.92 3.76
CA TYR A 655 27.90 -26.65 5.03
C TYR A 655 26.81 -26.04 5.90
N LEU A 656 26.84 -24.72 6.11
CA LEU A 656 25.85 -24.00 6.93
C LEU A 656 24.43 -24.13 6.34
N MET A 657 24.27 -24.00 5.02
CA MET A 657 22.97 -24.17 4.37
C MET A 657 22.38 -25.56 4.63
N TYR A 658 23.17 -26.63 4.49
CA TYR A 658 22.68 -27.99 4.81
C TYR A 658 22.35 -28.15 6.27
N MET A 659 23.06 -27.51 7.19
CA MET A 659 22.72 -27.50 8.61
C MET A 659 21.39 -26.78 8.88
N ARG A 660 21.17 -25.60 8.29
CA ARG A 660 19.89 -24.89 8.36
C ARG A 660 18.73 -25.71 7.79
N MET A 661 18.92 -26.34 6.61
CA MET A 661 17.92 -27.23 6.01
C MET A 661 17.58 -28.43 6.91
N SER A 662 18.60 -29.01 7.58
CA SER A 662 18.39 -30.08 8.57
C SER A 662 17.52 -29.64 9.74
N GLU A 663 17.73 -28.43 10.24
CA GLU A 663 16.94 -27.86 11.33
C GLU A 663 15.50 -27.54 10.91
N MET A 664 15.32 -26.99 9.72
CA MET A 664 13.98 -26.75 9.16
C MET A 664 13.21 -28.06 9.03
N ALA A 665 13.87 -29.13 8.53
CA ALA A 665 13.26 -30.45 8.44
C ALA A 665 12.90 -31.02 9.83
N ALA A 666 13.75 -30.82 10.84
CA ALA A 666 13.49 -31.21 12.21
C ALA A 666 12.25 -30.52 12.80
N ARG A 667 12.13 -29.19 12.60
CA ARG A 667 10.96 -28.41 13.04
C ARG A 667 9.67 -28.89 12.37
N GLN A 668 9.73 -29.40 11.13
CA GLN A 668 8.62 -29.95 10.38
C GLN A 668 8.33 -31.43 10.73
N GLY A 669 9.12 -32.04 11.62
CA GLY A 669 8.99 -33.46 11.98
C GLY A 669 9.43 -34.45 10.87
N ASN A 670 10.10 -33.98 9.81
CA ASN A 670 10.56 -34.82 8.71
C ASN A 670 11.96 -35.40 8.99
N ILE A 671 12.01 -36.47 9.76
CA ILE A 671 13.25 -37.14 10.19
C ILE A 671 14.09 -37.63 9.00
N THR A 672 13.47 -38.07 7.91
CA THR A 672 14.19 -38.56 6.73
C THR A 672 14.95 -37.43 6.04
N ALA A 673 14.29 -36.29 5.80
CA ALA A 673 14.92 -35.11 5.22
C ALA A 673 16.01 -34.54 6.16
N GLN A 674 15.75 -34.50 7.48
CA GLN A 674 16.73 -34.08 8.49
C GLN A 674 18.02 -34.86 8.39
N ASN A 675 17.92 -36.21 8.40
CA ASN A 675 19.09 -37.07 8.34
C ASN A 675 19.84 -36.94 7.01
N HIS A 676 19.13 -36.79 5.90
CA HIS A 676 19.71 -36.56 4.58
C HIS A 676 20.52 -35.25 4.55
N HIS A 677 19.96 -34.16 5.00
CA HIS A 677 20.65 -32.87 5.05
C HIS A 677 21.85 -32.87 6.00
N LYS A 678 21.71 -33.55 7.15
CA LYS A 678 22.82 -33.70 8.10
C LYS A 678 23.99 -34.51 7.50
N ALA A 679 23.70 -35.56 6.74
CA ALA A 679 24.71 -36.35 6.05
C ALA A 679 25.44 -35.53 4.96
N ASN A 680 24.70 -34.69 4.22
CA ASN A 680 25.31 -33.80 3.23
C ASN A 680 26.17 -32.72 3.90
N ALA A 681 25.70 -32.12 5.00
CA ALA A 681 26.50 -31.17 5.79
C ALA A 681 27.82 -31.80 6.25
N GLU A 682 27.79 -33.04 6.77
CA GLU A 682 28.98 -33.74 7.22
C GLU A 682 29.93 -34.06 6.04
N THR A 683 29.41 -34.30 4.86
CA THR A 683 30.23 -34.49 3.66
C THR A 683 31.02 -33.23 3.29
N TRP A 684 30.34 -32.06 3.29
CA TRP A 684 30.96 -30.78 3.01
C TRP A 684 31.93 -30.35 4.13
N ARG A 685 31.58 -30.61 5.38
CA ARG A 685 32.49 -30.41 6.51
C ARG A 685 33.81 -31.14 6.34
N LYS A 686 33.76 -32.44 6.00
CA LYS A 686 34.94 -33.27 5.76
C LYS A 686 35.75 -32.77 4.55
N LYS A 687 35.07 -32.36 3.47
CA LYS A 687 35.68 -31.81 2.29
C LYS A 687 36.45 -30.53 2.59
N LEU A 688 35.82 -29.57 3.36
CA LEU A 688 36.47 -28.34 3.77
C LEU A 688 37.71 -28.60 4.64
N ILE A 689 37.61 -29.46 5.65
CA ILE A 689 38.72 -29.81 6.54
C ILE A 689 39.88 -30.49 5.76
N ALA A 690 39.55 -31.32 4.76
CA ALA A 690 40.54 -32.00 3.95
C ALA A 690 41.28 -31.06 3.00
N THR A 691 40.54 -30.08 2.40
CA THR A 691 41.09 -29.16 1.41
C THR A 691 41.82 -27.99 2.07
N PHE A 692 41.29 -27.49 3.20
CA PHE A 692 41.78 -26.29 3.90
C PHE A 692 41.98 -26.53 5.41
N PRO A 693 42.90 -27.45 5.80
CA PRO A 693 43.04 -27.89 7.20
C PRO A 693 43.55 -26.81 8.16
N GLU A 694 44.27 -25.80 7.64
CA GLU A 694 44.86 -24.71 8.42
C GLU A 694 44.04 -23.42 8.39
N SER A 695 42.95 -23.39 7.60
CA SER A 695 42.02 -22.25 7.57
C SER A 695 41.29 -22.11 8.90
N ASN A 696 40.88 -20.89 9.21
CA ASN A 696 40.08 -20.62 10.41
C ASN A 696 38.81 -21.48 10.49
N TYR A 697 38.14 -21.69 9.33
CA TYR A 697 36.98 -22.58 9.24
C TYR A 697 37.33 -24.05 9.39
N GLY A 698 38.45 -24.48 8.83
CA GLY A 698 38.91 -25.85 8.94
C GLY A 698 39.28 -26.24 10.37
N VAL A 699 39.93 -25.35 11.10
CA VAL A 699 40.28 -25.53 12.53
C VAL A 699 39.00 -25.53 13.39
N ALA A 700 38.10 -24.59 13.17
CA ALA A 700 36.85 -24.47 13.91
C ALA A 700 35.93 -25.69 13.70
N LEU A 701 35.81 -26.17 12.46
CA LEU A 701 34.97 -27.33 12.10
C LEU A 701 35.57 -28.69 12.48
N LYS A 702 36.79 -28.77 12.99
CA LYS A 702 37.28 -30.01 13.63
C LYS A 702 36.49 -30.35 14.88
N ASP A 703 35.84 -29.35 15.54
CA ASP A 703 34.91 -29.56 16.64
C ASP A 703 33.52 -30.04 16.11
N PRO A 704 33.02 -31.24 16.50
CA PRO A 704 31.73 -31.76 16.10
C PRO A 704 30.55 -30.89 16.55
N ASN A 705 30.73 -30.08 17.59
CA ASN A 705 29.69 -29.23 18.19
C ASN A 705 29.78 -27.76 17.77
N TYR A 706 30.61 -27.43 16.77
CA TYR A 706 30.90 -26.04 16.36
C TYR A 706 29.63 -25.19 16.15
N VAL A 707 28.62 -25.72 15.49
CA VAL A 707 27.35 -24.97 15.26
C VAL A 707 26.60 -24.72 16.56
N GLN A 708 26.63 -25.65 17.50
CA GLN A 708 26.05 -25.49 18.82
C GLN A 708 26.81 -24.45 19.63
N THR A 709 28.14 -24.46 19.58
CA THR A 709 29.02 -23.46 20.21
C THR A 709 28.78 -22.07 19.62
N LEU A 710 28.60 -21.93 18.32
CA LEU A 710 28.21 -20.67 17.66
C LEU A 710 26.88 -20.13 18.19
N ARG A 711 25.85 -20.98 18.30
CA ARG A 711 24.54 -20.57 18.83
C ARG A 711 24.60 -20.17 20.29
N GLU A 712 25.33 -20.90 21.08
CA GLU A 712 25.54 -20.56 22.49
C GLU A 712 26.27 -19.22 22.61
N MET A 713 27.24 -18.96 21.74
CA MET A 713 27.96 -17.71 21.65
C MET A 713 27.02 -16.55 21.23
N THR A 714 26.24 -16.72 20.19
CA THR A 714 25.25 -15.71 19.75
C THR A 714 24.23 -15.42 20.84
N SER A 715 23.72 -16.47 21.50
CA SER A 715 22.80 -16.30 22.64
C SER A 715 23.43 -15.56 23.81
N GLN A 716 24.73 -15.80 24.08
CA GLN A 716 25.50 -15.08 25.12
C GLN A 716 25.70 -13.62 24.74
N GLN A 717 25.99 -13.33 23.45
CA GLN A 717 26.13 -11.98 22.91
C GLN A 717 24.82 -11.20 23.02
N ASP A 718 23.68 -11.82 22.66
CA ASP A 718 22.35 -11.22 22.80
C ASP A 718 22.00 -10.94 24.26
N SER A 719 22.31 -11.87 25.15
CA SER A 719 22.06 -11.71 26.58
C SER A 719 22.91 -10.58 27.17
N LEU A 720 24.20 -10.52 26.79
CA LEU A 720 25.12 -9.49 27.26
C LEU A 720 24.73 -8.12 26.69
N TYR A 721 24.27 -8.06 25.44
CA TYR A 721 23.76 -6.80 24.87
C TYR A 721 22.54 -6.29 25.64
N LYS A 722 21.56 -7.14 25.96
CA LYS A 722 20.41 -6.77 26.80
C LYS A 722 20.84 -6.27 28.19
N GLN A 723 21.84 -6.91 28.80
CA GLN A 723 22.38 -6.46 30.08
C GLN A 723 23.08 -5.10 29.97
N THR A 724 23.85 -4.88 28.89
CA THR A 724 24.51 -3.61 28.61
C THR A 724 23.51 -2.49 28.35
N TYR A 725 22.47 -2.77 27.59
CA TYR A 725 21.37 -1.84 27.34
C TYR A 725 20.62 -1.45 28.62
N ASN A 726 20.33 -2.44 29.50
CA ASN A 726 19.72 -2.18 30.79
C ASN A 726 20.64 -1.40 31.73
N ALA A 727 21.95 -1.66 31.70
CA ALA A 727 22.95 -0.90 32.43
C ALA A 727 22.98 0.56 31.98
N TYR A 728 22.95 0.79 30.67
CA TYR A 728 22.85 2.12 30.10
C TYR A 728 21.59 2.88 30.58
N LEU A 729 20.41 2.23 30.52
CA LEU A 729 19.16 2.82 31.02
C LEU A 729 19.17 3.12 32.52
N SER A 730 19.94 2.37 33.28
CA SER A 730 20.10 2.53 34.76
C SER A 730 21.25 3.44 35.14
N HIS A 731 21.87 4.14 34.19
CA HIS A 731 23.02 5.04 34.39
C HIS A 731 24.26 4.36 35.01
N HIS A 732 24.45 3.06 34.74
CA HIS A 732 25.66 2.32 35.15
C HIS A 732 26.68 2.32 34.00
N THR A 733 27.31 3.48 33.75
CA THR A 733 28.24 3.69 32.64
C THR A 733 29.47 2.79 32.73
N ASP A 734 30.06 2.60 33.93
CA ASP A 734 31.19 1.68 34.17
C ASP A 734 30.90 0.27 33.64
N THR A 735 29.64 -0.22 33.78
CA THR A 735 29.26 -1.55 33.33
C THR A 735 29.15 -1.58 31.80
N VAL A 736 28.67 -0.50 31.16
CA VAL A 736 28.58 -0.38 29.70
C VAL A 736 29.99 -0.40 29.09
N HIS A 737 30.92 0.37 29.66
CA HIS A 737 32.32 0.43 29.21
C HIS A 737 32.99 -0.93 29.33
N ALA A 738 32.87 -1.59 30.50
CA ALA A 738 33.46 -2.90 30.75
C ALA A 738 32.90 -3.98 29.82
N ASN A 739 31.60 -3.95 29.58
CA ASN A 739 30.97 -4.92 28.67
C ASN A 739 31.39 -4.72 27.22
N TYR A 740 31.56 -3.48 26.76
CA TYR A 740 32.09 -3.18 25.43
C TYR A 740 33.54 -3.69 25.30
N GLU A 741 34.42 -3.39 26.27
CA GLU A 741 35.79 -3.87 26.26
C GLU A 741 35.86 -5.40 26.23
N PHE A 742 35.02 -6.08 27.03
CA PHE A 742 34.92 -7.53 27.07
C PHE A 742 34.52 -8.10 25.69
N VAL A 743 33.54 -7.48 25.02
CA VAL A 743 33.09 -7.91 23.68
C VAL A 743 34.17 -7.67 22.63
N ALA A 744 34.85 -6.51 22.70
CA ALA A 744 35.92 -6.14 21.78
C ALA A 744 37.12 -7.09 21.89
N GLU A 745 37.44 -7.56 23.10
CA GLU A 745 38.53 -8.51 23.32
C GLU A 745 38.12 -9.95 22.94
N LYS A 746 36.93 -10.39 23.35
CA LYS A 746 36.52 -11.79 23.24
C LYS A 746 35.83 -12.14 21.91
N TRP A 747 35.06 -11.21 21.34
CA TRP A 747 34.28 -11.40 20.17
C TRP A 747 34.43 -10.24 19.16
N PRO A 748 35.62 -9.97 18.63
CA PRO A 748 35.88 -8.80 17.80
C PRO A 748 35.03 -8.74 16.47
N LEU A 749 34.55 -9.89 16.02
CA LEU A 749 33.70 -10.04 14.83
C LEU A 749 32.21 -10.23 15.20
N CYS A 750 31.77 -9.77 16.36
CA CYS A 750 30.38 -9.86 16.77
C CYS A 750 29.48 -8.95 15.90
N ASP A 751 28.40 -9.48 15.36
CA ASP A 751 27.42 -8.74 14.57
C ASP A 751 26.77 -7.58 15.36
N LEU A 752 26.75 -7.69 16.69
CA LEU A 752 26.24 -6.65 17.59
C LEU A 752 27.31 -5.62 17.96
N MET A 753 28.55 -5.75 17.49
CA MET A 753 29.66 -4.83 17.84
C MET A 753 29.34 -3.35 17.58
N PRO A 754 28.74 -2.97 16.43
CA PRO A 754 28.35 -1.58 16.20
C PRO A 754 27.34 -1.07 17.24
N LYS A 755 26.43 -1.92 17.69
CA LYS A 755 25.44 -1.57 18.72
C LYS A 755 26.06 -1.43 20.11
N PHE A 756 27.03 -2.29 20.46
CA PHE A 756 27.81 -2.13 21.70
C PHE A 756 28.65 -0.85 21.68
N LEU A 757 29.32 -0.57 20.55
CA LEU A 757 30.12 0.64 20.33
C LEU A 757 29.24 1.90 20.41
N PHE A 758 28.02 1.84 19.90
CA PHE A 758 27.06 2.93 19.98
C PHE A 758 26.60 3.19 21.44
N LEU A 759 26.27 2.14 22.22
CA LEU A 759 25.96 2.28 23.65
C LEU A 759 27.14 2.80 24.44
N HIS A 760 28.34 2.35 24.10
CA HIS A 760 29.58 2.85 24.70
C HIS A 760 29.78 4.35 24.39
N ALA A 761 29.51 4.81 23.17
CA ALA A 761 29.52 6.23 22.84
C ALA A 761 28.50 7.01 23.70
N LEU A 762 27.24 6.52 23.76
CA LEU A 762 26.21 7.19 24.55
C LEU A 762 26.48 7.25 26.04
N SER A 763 27.22 6.30 26.59
CA SER A 763 27.61 6.34 28.02
C SER A 763 28.59 7.46 28.33
N PHE A 764 29.47 7.86 27.39
CA PHE A 764 30.33 9.04 27.57
C PHE A 764 29.53 10.34 27.71
N VAL A 765 28.32 10.41 27.12
CA VAL A 765 27.43 11.56 27.34
C VAL A 765 26.96 11.61 28.80
N GLN A 766 26.65 10.43 29.38
CA GLN A 766 26.24 10.34 30.79
C GLN A 766 27.41 10.69 31.74
N ASP A 767 28.67 10.39 31.35
CA ASP A 767 29.88 10.72 32.08
C ASP A 767 30.37 12.15 31.80
N ALA A 768 29.66 12.94 31.00
CA ALA A 768 30.04 14.30 30.57
C ALA A 768 31.40 14.37 29.82
N ASP A 769 31.84 13.26 29.21
CA ASP A 769 33.05 13.20 28.39
C ASP A 769 32.74 13.41 26.89
N SER A 770 32.77 14.65 26.46
CA SER A 770 32.54 15.06 25.07
C SER A 770 33.59 14.56 24.06
N GLU A 771 34.84 14.37 24.52
CA GLU A 771 35.90 13.92 23.62
C GLU A 771 35.83 12.40 23.41
N GLY A 772 35.58 11.64 24.45
CA GLY A 772 35.32 10.20 24.35
C GLY A 772 34.12 9.89 23.47
N PHE A 773 33.04 10.66 23.61
CA PHE A 773 31.85 10.55 22.77
C PHE A 773 32.15 10.73 21.29
N LYS A 774 32.80 11.84 20.90
CA LYS A 774 33.15 12.12 19.50
C LYS A 774 34.08 11.07 18.91
N ALA A 775 35.14 10.71 19.63
CA ALA A 775 36.13 9.72 19.19
C ALA A 775 35.48 8.35 18.94
N THR A 776 34.52 7.95 19.80
CA THR A 776 33.83 6.66 19.69
C THR A 776 32.84 6.66 18.52
N LEU A 777 32.12 7.77 18.28
CA LEU A 777 31.25 7.90 17.10
C LEU A 777 32.05 7.95 15.79
N GLU A 778 33.21 8.60 15.77
CA GLU A 778 34.11 8.56 14.61
C GLU A 778 34.59 7.14 14.30
N LYS A 779 34.97 6.40 15.34
CA LYS A 779 35.33 5.00 15.20
C LYS A 779 34.17 4.18 14.63
N LEU A 780 32.96 4.35 15.17
CA LEU A 780 31.76 3.63 14.71
C LEU A 780 31.48 3.90 13.22
N THR A 781 31.47 5.16 12.81
CA THR A 781 31.17 5.56 11.43
C THR A 781 32.26 5.16 10.43
N THR A 782 33.51 5.02 10.89
CA THR A 782 34.66 4.63 10.06
C THR A 782 34.78 3.10 9.93
N GLU A 783 34.62 2.35 11.01
CA GLU A 783 34.79 0.90 11.03
C GLU A 783 33.52 0.15 10.58
N TYR A 784 32.32 0.74 10.76
CA TYR A 784 31.02 0.10 10.48
C TYR A 784 30.07 1.02 9.70
N PRO A 785 30.44 1.52 8.50
CA PRO A 785 29.64 2.48 7.76
C PRO A 785 28.25 1.99 7.36
N GLU A 786 28.08 0.69 7.14
CA GLU A 786 26.82 0.07 6.71
C GLU A 786 25.92 -0.44 7.87
N SER A 787 26.31 -0.21 9.12
CA SER A 787 25.52 -0.64 10.26
C SER A 787 24.24 0.20 10.42
N ASP A 788 23.17 -0.43 10.92
CA ASP A 788 21.87 0.20 11.23
C ASP A 788 22.00 1.45 12.13
N VAL A 789 23.03 1.51 12.97
CA VAL A 789 23.27 2.62 13.91
C VAL A 789 24.18 3.72 13.34
N SER A 790 24.87 3.48 12.23
CA SER A 790 25.85 4.41 11.65
C SER A 790 25.24 5.69 11.08
N PRO A 791 24.06 5.70 10.45
CA PRO A 791 23.39 6.94 10.03
C PRO A 791 23.06 7.85 11.22
N LEU A 792 22.59 7.26 12.34
CA LEU A 792 22.29 8.01 13.55
C LEU A 792 23.56 8.53 14.21
N ALA A 793 24.62 7.70 14.29
CA ALA A 793 25.91 8.08 14.81
C ALA A 793 26.54 9.25 14.01
N SER A 794 26.43 9.21 12.69
CA SER A 794 26.92 10.29 11.80
C SER A 794 26.19 11.61 12.04
N LEU A 795 24.87 11.57 12.25
CA LEU A 795 24.06 12.74 12.58
C LEU A 795 24.48 13.32 13.94
N MET A 796 24.61 12.46 14.96
CA MET A 796 25.04 12.88 16.30
C MET A 796 26.47 13.46 16.31
N LEU A 797 27.37 12.87 15.53
CA LEU A 797 28.75 13.36 15.40
C LEU A 797 28.81 14.73 14.73
N LYS A 798 27.96 14.95 13.70
CA LYS A 798 27.82 16.25 13.04
C LYS A 798 27.32 17.29 14.04
N ASP A 799 26.25 17.01 14.78
CA ASP A 799 25.71 17.93 15.78
C ASP A 799 26.70 18.23 16.91
N ALA A 800 27.44 17.21 17.38
CA ALA A 800 28.50 17.42 18.39
C ALA A 800 29.68 18.24 17.90
N ARG A 801 30.03 18.17 16.61
CA ARG A 801 31.06 19.02 15.97
C ARG A 801 30.60 20.47 15.81
N GLU A 802 29.29 20.68 15.62
CA GLU A 802 28.65 22.01 15.53
C GLU A 802 28.45 22.66 16.92
N GLY A 803 28.90 22.01 18.01
CA GLY A 803 28.82 22.55 19.36
C GLY A 803 27.47 22.38 20.06
N ARG A 804 26.58 21.57 19.49
CA ARG A 804 25.30 21.22 20.12
C ARG A 804 25.55 20.24 21.25
N GLN A 805 25.03 20.53 22.44
CA GLN A 805 25.11 19.64 23.60
C GLN A 805 23.89 18.71 23.64
N LEU A 806 24.14 17.41 23.71
CA LEU A 806 23.10 16.42 24.02
C LEU A 806 22.74 16.58 25.50
N GLN A 807 21.52 17.06 25.79
CA GLN A 807 20.97 17.11 27.14
C GLN A 807 20.32 15.78 27.49
N LEU A 808 20.82 15.12 28.51
CA LEU A 808 20.16 13.97 29.14
C LEU A 808 19.02 14.45 30.04
N GLY A 809 17.79 14.20 29.62
CA GLY A 809 16.61 14.42 30.46
C GLY A 809 16.57 13.42 31.62
N SER A 810 16.61 13.92 32.86
CA SER A 810 16.42 13.13 34.05
C SER A 810 14.96 12.76 34.23
N THR A 811 14.64 11.50 34.14
CA THR A 811 13.36 10.80 34.36
C THR A 811 12.43 10.65 33.17
N MET A 812 11.84 9.45 33.04
CA MET A 812 10.92 9.06 31.96
C MET A 812 9.67 9.94 31.82
N LYS A 813 9.31 10.71 32.83
CA LYS A 813 8.21 11.69 32.80
C LYS A 813 8.60 12.98 32.09
N SER A 814 9.86 13.45 32.23
CA SER A 814 10.35 14.66 31.57
C SER A 814 10.70 14.41 30.10
N MET A 815 11.09 13.20 29.71
CA MET A 815 11.35 12.86 28.30
C MET A 815 10.10 12.93 27.39
N ALA A 816 8.90 12.73 27.92
CA ALA A 816 7.68 12.80 27.14
C ALA A 816 7.27 14.24 26.79
N TRP A 817 7.73 15.22 27.57
CA TRP A 817 7.33 16.63 27.48
C TRP A 817 8.44 17.59 27.02
N SER A 818 9.71 17.15 27.07
CA SER A 818 10.86 17.96 26.58
C SER A 818 11.05 17.88 25.06
N THR A 819 10.16 17.25 24.35
CA THR A 819 10.23 17.15 22.91
C THR A 819 9.76 18.45 22.28
N SER A 820 10.72 19.26 21.88
CA SER A 820 10.46 20.35 20.95
C SER A 820 10.00 19.78 19.62
N LEU A 821 8.87 20.25 19.14
CA LEU A 821 8.44 20.15 17.74
C LEU A 821 9.37 21.06 16.87
N ARG A 822 10.68 20.87 16.93
CA ARG A 822 11.63 21.72 16.20
C ARG A 822 11.49 21.47 14.72
N GLY A 823 10.74 22.33 14.05
CA GLY A 823 10.93 22.64 12.63
C GLY A 823 12.21 23.47 12.50
N ILE A 824 13.20 22.95 11.79
CA ILE A 824 14.28 23.74 11.22
C ILE A 824 13.70 24.42 9.99
N ASP A 825 13.85 25.76 9.84
CA ASP A 825 13.45 26.44 8.62
C ASP A 825 14.33 25.98 7.44
N GLU A 826 13.91 26.24 6.21
CA GLU A 826 14.60 25.84 4.99
C GLU A 826 16.05 26.42 4.87
N ASN A 827 16.50 27.26 5.82
CA ASN A 827 17.81 27.91 5.85
C ASN A 827 18.72 27.51 7.03
N GLY A 828 18.25 26.64 7.95
CA GLY A 828 19.08 26.08 9.03
C GLY A 828 19.36 27.06 10.18
N GLU A 829 18.61 28.13 10.38
CA GLU A 829 18.74 29.04 11.51
C GLU A 829 17.81 28.69 12.67
N VAL A 830 18.34 28.78 13.90
CA VAL A 830 17.59 28.58 15.14
C VAL A 830 16.62 29.74 15.33
N VAL A 831 15.32 29.41 15.48
CA VAL A 831 14.28 30.41 15.63
C VAL A 831 14.45 31.26 16.88
N ASP A 832 14.31 32.56 16.69
CA ASP A 832 14.48 33.67 17.61
C ASP A 832 13.68 33.50 18.93
N SER A 833 14.34 33.80 20.05
CA SER A 833 13.80 33.74 21.41
C SER A 833 12.76 34.82 21.75
N THR A 834 12.26 35.56 20.75
CA THR A 834 11.29 36.66 20.91
C THR A 834 9.84 36.26 20.70
N MET A 835 9.53 35.00 20.41
CA MET A 835 8.14 34.53 20.30
C MET A 835 7.56 34.26 21.68
N VAL A 836 6.67 35.13 22.13
CA VAL A 836 5.99 35.10 23.44
C VAL A 836 4.60 34.50 23.26
N PHE A 837 4.18 33.61 24.16
CA PHE A 837 2.81 33.12 24.20
C PHE A 837 1.83 34.28 24.48
N SER A 838 0.63 34.18 23.92
CA SER A 838 -0.44 35.19 24.04
C SER A 838 -1.57 34.66 24.89
N ASP A 839 -2.12 35.54 25.73
CA ASP A 839 -3.32 35.33 26.58
C ASP A 839 -4.60 35.76 25.89
N ALA A 840 -4.62 35.91 24.56
CA ALA A 840 -5.79 36.39 23.83
C ALA A 840 -6.92 35.35 23.85
N GLU A 841 -8.03 35.67 24.47
CA GLU A 841 -9.23 34.83 24.61
C GLU A 841 -10.16 34.87 23.37
N ASP A 842 -10.17 36.01 22.64
CA ASP A 842 -11.04 36.26 21.46
C ASP A 842 -10.41 35.78 20.13
N VAL A 843 -9.57 34.73 20.16
CA VAL A 843 -8.95 34.14 18.98
C VAL A 843 -9.36 32.66 18.85
N PRO A 844 -9.23 32.03 17.68
CA PRO A 844 -9.51 30.61 17.54
C PRO A 844 -8.69 29.75 18.51
N HIS A 845 -9.36 28.82 19.19
CA HIS A 845 -8.77 27.89 20.14
C HIS A 845 -8.88 26.43 19.66
N LEU A 846 -8.07 25.58 20.23
CA LEU A 846 -7.97 24.15 19.93
C LEU A 846 -7.98 23.37 21.24
N LEU A 847 -8.63 22.22 21.24
CA LEU A 847 -8.48 21.22 22.30
C LEU A 847 -7.51 20.15 21.85
N LEU A 848 -6.46 19.95 22.62
CA LEU A 848 -5.48 18.92 22.37
C LEU A 848 -5.69 17.74 23.34
N LEU A 849 -5.84 16.54 22.83
CA LEU A 849 -5.86 15.32 23.62
C LEU A 849 -4.54 14.58 23.42
N ALA A 850 -3.61 14.73 24.35
CA ALA A 850 -2.27 14.20 24.29
C ALA A 850 -2.16 12.86 25.01
N PHE A 851 -1.54 11.85 24.40
CA PHE A 851 -1.31 10.52 24.96
C PHE A 851 -0.09 9.83 24.37
N LYS A 852 0.47 8.89 25.11
CA LYS A 852 1.54 8.04 24.59
C LYS A 852 0.99 7.05 23.57
N THR A 853 1.61 6.95 22.41
CA THR A 853 1.18 6.12 21.28
C THR A 853 0.91 4.65 21.67
N ASP A 854 1.72 4.08 22.55
CA ASP A 854 1.63 2.67 22.98
C ASP A 854 0.79 2.46 24.25
N SER A 855 0.31 3.53 24.92
CA SER A 855 -0.43 3.42 26.18
C SER A 855 -1.93 3.65 26.06
N LEU A 856 -2.43 3.92 24.86
CA LEU A 856 -3.85 4.13 24.63
C LEU A 856 -4.60 2.80 24.55
N GLU A 857 -5.21 2.35 25.66
CA GLU A 857 -5.94 1.09 25.75
C GLU A 857 -7.10 0.98 24.76
N MET A 858 -7.77 2.11 24.47
CA MET A 858 -8.92 2.13 23.55
C MET A 858 -8.55 2.21 22.07
N GLY A 859 -7.28 2.48 21.71
CA GLY A 859 -6.81 2.66 20.33
C GLY A 859 -7.24 3.99 19.69
N ARG A 860 -6.40 4.52 18.77
CA ARG A 860 -6.61 5.84 18.10
C ARG A 860 -7.97 5.98 17.43
N ASN A 861 -8.39 4.96 16.69
CA ASN A 861 -9.65 5.00 15.94
C ASN A 861 -10.88 5.01 16.85
N ASN A 862 -10.80 4.34 18.00
CA ASN A 862 -11.87 4.37 18.98
C ASN A 862 -11.95 5.72 19.70
N LEU A 863 -10.82 6.34 20.01
CA LEU A 863 -10.78 7.70 20.55
C LEU A 863 -11.41 8.69 19.56
N LEU A 864 -10.97 8.66 18.31
CA LEU A 864 -11.55 9.50 17.24
C LEU A 864 -13.06 9.27 17.12
N PHE A 865 -13.48 8.03 17.18
CA PHE A 865 -14.90 7.68 17.08
C PHE A 865 -15.72 8.21 18.27
N GLU A 866 -15.25 8.07 19.52
CA GLU A 866 -15.99 8.55 20.69
C GLU A 866 -16.06 10.09 20.71
N ILE A 867 -14.99 10.80 20.31
CA ILE A 867 -15.01 12.28 20.17
C ILE A 867 -15.95 12.70 19.02
N ALA A 868 -15.86 12.09 17.86
CA ALA A 868 -16.75 12.41 16.73
C ALA A 868 -18.23 12.14 17.06
N LYS A 869 -18.50 11.06 17.81
CA LYS A 869 -19.83 10.72 18.31
C LYS A 869 -20.33 11.76 19.31
N PHE A 870 -19.49 12.18 20.25
CA PHE A 870 -19.80 13.26 21.20
C PHE A 870 -20.10 14.57 20.47
N ASN A 871 -19.29 14.96 19.48
CA ASN A 871 -19.51 16.15 18.66
C ASN A 871 -20.85 16.08 17.94
N PHE A 872 -21.14 14.93 17.35
CA PHE A 872 -22.40 14.72 16.62
C PHE A 872 -23.64 14.75 17.54
N GLU A 873 -23.52 14.23 18.78
CA GLU A 873 -24.60 14.21 19.72
C GLU A 873 -24.95 15.62 20.28
N ASN A 874 -23.92 16.46 20.48
CA ASN A 874 -24.07 17.75 21.18
C ASN A 874 -24.05 18.95 20.24
N TYR A 875 -23.42 18.86 19.05
CA TYR A 875 -23.19 19.98 18.11
C TYR A 875 -23.70 19.66 16.70
N LEU A 876 -25.02 19.69 16.51
CA LEU A 876 -25.69 19.28 15.26
C LEU A 876 -25.46 20.21 14.06
N VAL A 877 -24.92 21.41 14.26
CA VAL A 877 -24.80 22.47 13.25
C VAL A 877 -23.35 22.87 13.04
N LYS A 878 -22.49 22.58 13.99
CA LYS A 878 -21.08 22.93 13.97
C LYS A 878 -20.27 21.70 13.59
N ASP A 879 -19.40 21.86 12.62
CA ASP A 879 -18.44 20.82 12.22
C ASP A 879 -17.11 21.14 12.94
N PHE A 880 -16.53 20.17 13.64
CA PHE A 880 -15.22 20.23 14.25
C PHE A 880 -14.27 19.37 13.39
N ASP A 881 -13.09 19.89 13.11
CA ASP A 881 -12.06 19.12 12.47
C ASP A 881 -11.25 18.33 13.51
N LEU A 882 -10.94 17.08 13.19
CA LEU A 882 -10.24 16.14 14.07
C LEU A 882 -9.00 15.63 13.35
N GLU A 883 -7.81 15.95 13.85
CA GLU A 883 -6.55 15.57 13.22
C GLU A 883 -5.59 14.94 14.24
N PHE A 884 -4.93 13.83 13.87
CA PHE A 884 -3.84 13.27 14.67
C PHE A 884 -2.50 13.81 14.22
N ILE A 885 -1.71 14.30 15.17
CA ILE A 885 -0.33 14.71 14.97
C ILE A 885 0.57 13.77 15.78
N ASP A 886 1.46 13.06 15.07
CA ASP A 886 2.50 12.23 15.68
C ASP A 886 3.79 13.04 15.84
N THR A 887 4.24 13.23 17.07
CA THR A 887 5.43 14.03 17.38
C THR A 887 6.76 13.29 17.14
N GLY A 888 6.71 12.06 16.66
CA GLY A 888 7.90 11.23 16.39
C GLY A 888 8.57 10.62 17.62
N ASN A 889 8.16 11.00 18.85
CA ASN A 889 8.76 10.56 20.11
C ASN A 889 7.85 9.66 20.95
N GLY A 890 6.91 8.97 20.30
CA GLY A 890 5.96 8.11 20.99
C GLY A 890 4.82 8.86 21.67
N LEU A 891 4.68 10.18 21.46
CA LEU A 891 3.54 10.99 21.85
C LEU A 891 2.68 11.25 20.62
N THR A 892 1.37 11.00 20.73
CA THR A 892 0.37 11.35 19.74
C THR A 892 -0.60 12.36 20.34
N VAL A 893 -0.96 13.36 19.55
CA VAL A 893 -1.94 14.39 19.94
C VAL A 893 -3.12 14.33 18.96
N LEU A 894 -4.34 14.21 19.48
CA LEU A 894 -5.54 14.46 18.70
C LEU A 894 -5.92 15.93 18.88
N VAL A 895 -5.89 16.67 17.80
CA VAL A 895 -6.26 18.08 17.73
C VAL A 895 -7.72 18.19 17.35
N ILE A 896 -8.51 18.89 18.16
CA ILE A 896 -9.90 19.22 17.91
C ILE A 896 -9.95 20.72 17.62
N SER A 897 -10.31 21.10 16.40
CA SER A 897 -10.37 22.48 15.95
C SER A 897 -11.79 22.89 15.53
N GLY A 898 -12.01 24.20 15.43
CA GLY A 898 -13.31 24.77 15.06
C GLY A 898 -13.92 25.65 16.13
N PHE A 899 -13.20 25.95 17.22
CA PHE A 899 -13.64 26.89 18.26
C PHE A 899 -13.26 28.32 17.86
N SER A 900 -14.20 29.27 17.96
CA SER A 900 -14.00 30.66 17.57
C SER A 900 -13.29 31.48 18.64
N ASP A 901 -13.39 31.08 19.90
CA ASP A 901 -12.83 31.74 21.08
C ASP A 901 -12.67 30.75 22.24
N LEU A 902 -12.04 31.19 23.33
CA LEU A 902 -11.80 30.38 24.53
C LEU A 902 -13.10 29.93 25.18
N TYR A 903 -14.12 30.81 25.27
CA TYR A 903 -15.40 30.50 25.94
C TYR A 903 -16.14 29.36 25.25
N GLU A 904 -16.03 29.28 23.94
CA GLU A 904 -16.65 28.20 23.17
C GLU A 904 -15.92 26.89 23.40
N LEU A 905 -14.60 26.92 23.57
CA LEU A 905 -13.80 25.75 23.94
C LEU A 905 -14.12 25.28 25.36
N GLU A 906 -14.24 26.20 26.34
CA GLU A 906 -14.62 25.88 27.72
C GLU A 906 -16.04 25.26 27.80
N ASP A 907 -17.05 25.83 27.09
CA ASP A 907 -18.40 25.23 27.01
C ASP A 907 -18.36 23.81 26.40
N TYR A 908 -17.45 23.56 25.47
CA TYR A 908 -17.24 22.25 24.89
C TYR A 908 -16.58 21.30 25.90
N HIS A 909 -15.56 21.74 26.62
CA HIS A 909 -14.87 20.99 27.65
C HIS A 909 -15.79 20.61 28.80
N ASP A 910 -16.55 21.57 29.35
CA ASP A 910 -17.54 21.34 30.38
C ASP A 910 -18.59 20.30 29.96
N ARG A 911 -19.06 20.35 28.71
CA ARG A 911 -20.00 19.34 28.18
C ARG A 911 -19.36 17.97 27.98
N MET A 912 -18.10 17.93 27.62
CA MET A 912 -17.34 16.71 27.46
C MET A 912 -17.18 16.01 28.82
N ASP A 913 -16.81 16.75 29.87
CA ASP A 913 -16.67 16.23 31.23
C ASP A 913 -18.01 15.85 31.85
N ALA A 914 -19.07 16.60 31.58
CA ALA A 914 -20.41 16.28 32.04
C ALA A 914 -21.08 15.11 31.27
N SER A 915 -20.45 14.58 30.22
CA SER A 915 -21.03 13.55 29.38
C SER A 915 -20.94 12.16 30.04
N PRO A 916 -22.05 11.50 30.38
CA PRO A 916 -22.03 10.17 31.00
C PRO A 916 -21.65 9.06 29.98
N THR A 917 -21.54 9.42 28.72
CA THR A 917 -21.30 8.48 27.61
C THR A 917 -19.89 8.55 27.04
N LEU A 918 -19.16 9.65 27.30
CA LEU A 918 -17.78 9.84 26.91
C LEU A 918 -16.88 9.56 28.12
N LEU A 919 -16.22 8.44 28.13
CA LEU A 919 -15.26 8.07 29.17
C LEU A 919 -13.87 8.09 28.54
N LEU A 920 -13.15 9.19 28.72
CA LEU A 920 -11.75 9.28 28.34
C LEU A 920 -10.88 8.57 29.39
N PRO A 921 -9.87 7.77 28.97
CA PRO A 921 -8.90 7.19 29.88
C PRO A 921 -8.11 8.27 30.63
N GLU A 922 -7.76 8.04 31.88
CA GLU A 922 -6.91 8.93 32.70
C GLU A 922 -5.50 9.16 32.10
N THR A 923 -5.14 8.36 31.11
CA THR A 923 -3.87 8.46 30.38
C THR A 923 -3.87 9.54 29.30
N ILE A 924 -5.00 10.17 29.04
CA ILE A 924 -5.15 11.27 28.07
C ILE A 924 -5.10 12.58 28.83
N THR A 925 -4.16 13.45 28.45
CA THR A 925 -4.06 14.81 28.98
C THR A 925 -4.81 15.75 28.03
N GLN A 926 -5.72 16.55 28.59
CA GLN A 926 -6.47 17.56 27.86
C GLN A 926 -5.76 18.92 28.02
N ILE A 927 -5.60 19.65 26.91
CA ILE A 927 -4.86 20.92 26.88
C ILE A 927 -5.65 21.89 26.03
N ASP A 928 -6.05 23.00 26.61
CA ASP A 928 -6.72 24.11 25.93
C ASP A 928 -5.66 25.09 25.45
N ILE A 929 -5.66 25.42 24.17
CA ILE A 929 -4.61 26.26 23.56
C ILE A 929 -5.19 27.11 22.42
N SER A 930 -4.72 28.35 22.28
CA SER A 930 -5.06 29.16 21.12
C SER A 930 -4.30 28.65 19.88
N ASP A 931 -4.88 28.82 18.69
CA ASP A 931 -4.24 28.42 17.40
C ASP A 931 -2.87 29.07 17.21
N ASP A 932 -2.73 30.33 17.65
CA ASP A 932 -1.45 31.04 17.58
C ASP A 932 -0.40 30.44 18.53
N ASN A 933 -0.76 30.10 19.75
CA ASN A 933 0.14 29.43 20.70
C ASN A 933 0.48 28.02 20.25
N PHE A 934 -0.47 27.30 19.65
CA PHE A 934 -0.22 25.97 19.09
C PHE A 934 0.77 26.05 17.92
N ARG A 935 0.68 27.07 17.08
CA ARG A 935 1.69 27.30 16.01
C ARG A 935 3.06 27.61 16.57
N LEU A 936 3.18 28.22 17.75
CA LEU A 936 4.47 28.43 18.42
C LEU A 936 5.06 27.08 18.90
N LEU A 937 4.20 26.17 19.41
CA LEU A 937 4.65 24.80 19.73
C LEU A 937 5.15 24.05 18.48
N LEU A 938 4.46 24.23 17.34
CA LEU A 938 4.90 23.64 16.07
C LEU A 938 6.20 24.26 15.55
N ARG A 939 6.54 25.50 15.93
CA ARG A 939 7.77 26.23 15.50
C ARG A 939 8.95 26.08 16.44
N GLY A 940 8.80 25.38 17.57
CA GLY A 940 9.96 25.09 18.43
C GLY A 940 9.83 25.43 19.90
N ARG A 941 8.70 25.98 20.36
CA ARG A 941 8.39 26.08 21.80
C ARG A 941 8.00 24.70 22.33
N THR A 942 8.14 24.50 23.66
CA THR A 942 7.78 23.22 24.29
C THR A 942 6.47 23.32 25.07
N PHE A 943 5.82 22.16 25.32
CA PHE A 943 4.65 22.10 26.19
C PHE A 943 4.98 22.52 27.62
N GLU A 944 6.20 22.23 28.10
CA GLU A 944 6.67 22.68 29.43
C GLU A 944 6.70 24.20 29.55
N GLU A 945 7.27 24.88 28.53
CA GLU A 945 7.26 26.34 28.46
C GLU A 945 5.86 26.92 28.39
N TYR A 946 4.92 26.22 27.77
CA TYR A 946 3.54 26.63 27.69
C TYR A 946 2.84 26.48 29.05
N PHE A 947 3.05 25.37 29.75
CA PHE A 947 2.48 25.17 31.10
C PHE A 947 3.08 26.12 32.12
N GLU A 948 4.41 26.33 32.14
CA GLU A 948 5.04 27.33 33.01
C GLU A 948 4.50 28.74 32.77
N TRP A 949 4.19 29.04 31.51
CA TRP A 949 3.60 30.32 31.16
C TRP A 949 2.13 30.46 31.67
N ILE A 950 1.31 29.40 31.52
CA ILE A 950 -0.07 29.40 32.07
C ILE A 950 -0.06 29.50 33.60
N GLU A 951 0.75 28.70 34.30
CA GLU A 951 0.90 28.75 35.74
C GLU A 951 1.36 30.15 36.23
N GLY A 952 2.04 30.90 35.39
CA GLY A 952 2.42 32.28 35.66
C GLY A 952 1.35 33.32 35.45
N LEU A 953 0.22 32.96 34.79
CA LEU A 953 -0.94 33.82 34.59
C LEU A 953 -2.00 33.69 35.72
N GLU A 954 -2.05 32.53 36.42
CA GLU A 954 -2.82 32.33 37.63
C GLU A 954 -2.12 33.00 38.85
#